data_691ecc847db710cdaa89b6ae6d4a530e
#
_entry.id   691ecc847db710cdaa89b6ae6d4a530e
#
_cell.length_a   1.000
_cell.length_b   1.000
_cell.length_c   1.000
_cell.angle_alpha   90.00
_cell.angle_beta   90.00
_cell.angle_gamma   90.00
#
_symmetry.space_group_name_H-M   'P 1'
#
loop_
_entity.id
_entity.type
_entity.pdbx_description
1 polymer ?
#
loop_
_entity_poly.entity_id
_entity_poly.type
_entity_poly.pdbx_seq_one_letter_code
_entity_poly.pdbx_strand_id
1 'polypeptide(L)'
;MQTAKPLFSYTKYWAECFGTAPFLPTTREEMDQLGWDSCDVIIITGDAYVDHPSFGMAVIGRLLEAQGFRVGIIDQPDWRNKNDFMSLGKPNLFFGVAAGNMDSMINRYTADKRERSDDAYSPDDAGGKRPDRAVIVYSQRCREAWKDVPIVLGSIEASLRRIAHYDYWSDEVRRSILVDSQADILLYGNAERAVAEVAQRLSRGQDISQVSDIRGTAVLREDLPEGWTIIDSTRVDTPGKVDAILNPYETVEEQAAATGGKCSVGRDEDSGEQVLHFVPHREKVDRAKTAIRLPPYHKVKTDPVLYAHASRVLHLETNPGNARALVQRHGNVEVWLNPPPIPLTTDEMDDVFGLPFARVPHPKYEGRRIPAYEMIRFSVNIMRGCFGGCTFCSITEHEGRIIQSRSEDSIINEIEKIRDMTPGFTGVISDLGGPTANMYRLACKTTEIESACRRLSCVYPGICSNLNTDHNPLISLYRRARDLPGVKKVLIASGLRYDLAVESPEYVEELVTHHVGGYLKIAPEHTEDGPLSKMMKPGIGTYERFSAMFEKFTKKAGKKQYLIPYFIAAHPGTSENDMVELALWLKSHNFRADQVQTYYPSPMATATAMYHSGRNPLKRISYKRGEKISPVRDLDKRRLHKALLRYHDPANWPAIRDYLKSAGRAELIGDGEGCLIPEAEQNSGRRGAKNVRHFSTQHLRSKSRLGDGRAPKSPRPRKA
;
A
#
# COMPACT_ATOMS: atom_id res chain seq x y z
N MET A 1 7.22 -9.37 -21.62
CA MET A 1 6.45 -8.11 -21.36
C MET A 1 6.53 -7.22 -22.58
N GLN A 2 5.49 -6.42 -22.85
CA GLN A 2 5.62 -5.35 -23.84
C GLN A 2 6.76 -4.42 -23.44
N THR A 3 7.61 -4.05 -24.40
CA THR A 3 8.68 -3.09 -24.17
C THR A 3 8.06 -1.71 -23.99
N ALA A 4 8.21 -1.10 -22.83
CA ALA A 4 7.84 0.30 -22.61
C ALA A 4 8.90 1.23 -23.19
N LYS A 5 8.48 2.45 -23.58
CA LYS A 5 9.43 3.50 -23.92
C LYS A 5 10.24 3.87 -22.66
N PRO A 6 11.57 3.97 -22.73
CA PRO A 6 12.38 4.34 -21.57
C PRO A 6 11.96 5.69 -21.01
N LEU A 7 11.88 5.78 -19.65
CA LEU A 7 11.30 6.93 -18.94
C LEU A 7 11.98 8.26 -19.27
N PHE A 8 13.30 8.28 -19.39
CA PHE A 8 14.09 9.48 -19.70
C PHE A 8 14.49 9.62 -21.18
N SER A 9 13.84 8.89 -22.11
CA SER A 9 14.12 8.99 -23.55
C SER A 9 13.31 10.07 -24.29
N TYR A 10 12.47 10.82 -23.58
CA TYR A 10 11.73 11.91 -24.16
C TYR A 10 12.62 13.13 -24.39
N THR A 11 12.36 13.89 -25.46
CA THR A 11 13.00 15.20 -25.66
C THR A 11 12.56 16.14 -24.55
N LYS A 12 13.53 16.77 -23.90
CA LYS A 12 13.22 17.73 -22.83
C LYS A 12 12.47 18.95 -23.38
N TYR A 13 11.50 19.43 -22.62
CA TYR A 13 10.65 20.55 -23.03
C TYR A 13 11.40 21.90 -22.94
N TRP A 14 11.89 22.28 -21.74
CA TRP A 14 12.57 23.56 -21.49
C TRP A 14 13.90 23.45 -20.72
N ALA A 15 14.47 22.26 -20.57
CA ALA A 15 15.57 22.01 -19.63
C ALA A 15 16.82 22.90 -19.80
N GLU A 16 17.09 23.33 -21.03
CA GLU A 16 18.25 24.21 -21.29
C GLU A 16 18.00 25.66 -20.84
N CYS A 17 16.73 26.09 -20.80
CA CYS A 17 16.38 27.47 -20.47
C CYS A 17 16.22 27.72 -18.98
N PHE A 18 15.67 26.73 -18.23
CA PHE A 18 15.24 26.96 -16.86
C PHE A 18 16.05 26.19 -15.82
N GLY A 19 16.84 25.20 -16.22
CA GLY A 19 17.67 24.40 -15.31
C GLY A 19 16.88 23.63 -14.26
N THR A 20 17.52 23.35 -13.12
CA THR A 20 16.94 22.65 -11.96
C THR A 20 16.72 23.63 -10.82
N ALA A 21 15.50 23.73 -10.32
CA ALA A 21 15.18 24.60 -9.18
C ALA A 21 15.76 24.04 -7.87
N PRO A 22 16.27 24.87 -6.94
CA PRO A 22 16.68 24.43 -5.61
C PRO A 22 15.52 23.72 -4.86
N PHE A 23 14.33 24.30 -4.94
CA PHE A 23 13.03 23.71 -4.59
C PHE A 23 12.05 24.03 -5.71
N LEU A 24 11.07 23.16 -5.90
CA LEU A 24 9.94 23.47 -6.77
C LEU A 24 9.16 24.64 -6.15
N PRO A 25 8.83 25.70 -6.88
CA PRO A 25 8.24 26.91 -6.32
C PRO A 25 6.85 26.65 -5.75
N THR A 26 6.57 27.29 -4.61
CA THR A 26 5.28 27.26 -3.90
C THR A 26 4.64 28.65 -3.86
N THR A 27 5.35 29.68 -4.29
CA THR A 27 4.87 31.07 -4.35
C THR A 27 5.24 31.73 -5.68
N ARG A 28 4.59 32.85 -5.98
CA ARG A 28 4.89 33.63 -7.19
C ARG A 28 6.30 34.25 -7.13
N GLU A 29 6.71 34.69 -5.96
CA GLU A 29 8.03 35.27 -5.72
C GLU A 29 9.14 34.26 -6.01
N GLU A 30 8.95 33.00 -5.65
CA GLU A 30 9.90 31.92 -5.97
C GLU A 30 9.95 31.65 -7.48
N MET A 31 8.81 31.70 -8.20
CA MET A 31 8.78 31.62 -9.67
C MET A 31 9.56 32.79 -10.30
N ASP A 32 9.36 34.01 -9.81
CA ASP A 32 10.05 35.20 -10.32
C ASP A 32 11.56 35.12 -10.12
N GLN A 33 12.03 34.55 -8.98
CA GLN A 33 13.45 34.27 -8.73
C GLN A 33 14.04 33.24 -9.71
N LEU A 34 13.22 32.27 -10.17
CA LEU A 34 13.61 31.30 -11.19
C LEU A 34 13.47 31.84 -12.62
N GLY A 35 12.95 33.06 -12.79
CA GLY A 35 12.68 33.65 -14.09
C GLY A 35 11.49 33.03 -14.82
N TRP A 36 10.53 32.45 -14.07
CA TRP A 36 9.37 31.82 -14.62
C TRP A 36 8.16 32.74 -14.63
N ASP A 37 7.59 32.95 -15.78
CA ASP A 37 6.33 33.68 -15.96
C ASP A 37 5.09 32.83 -15.65
N SER A 38 5.19 31.53 -15.83
CA SER A 38 4.12 30.55 -15.62
C SER A 38 4.69 29.17 -15.28
N CYS A 39 3.87 28.31 -14.67
CA CYS A 39 4.16 26.88 -14.54
C CYS A 39 3.52 26.11 -15.71
N ASP A 40 4.18 25.04 -16.15
CA ASP A 40 3.59 24.09 -17.11
C ASP A 40 2.66 23.12 -16.38
N VAL A 41 3.05 22.67 -15.18
CA VAL A 41 2.27 21.81 -14.32
C VAL A 41 2.23 22.38 -12.90
N ILE A 42 1.06 22.35 -12.27
CA ILE A 42 0.90 22.71 -10.87
C ILE A 42 0.39 21.48 -10.12
N ILE A 43 1.13 21.02 -9.12
CA ILE A 43 0.75 19.87 -8.28
C ILE A 43 0.06 20.38 -7.02
N ILE A 44 -1.16 19.88 -6.77
CA ILE A 44 -1.93 20.16 -5.54
C ILE A 44 -1.79 18.95 -4.62
N THR A 45 -1.40 19.20 -3.35
CA THR A 45 -1.24 18.13 -2.37
C THR A 45 -1.76 18.51 -0.99
N GLY A 46 -2.30 17.52 -0.25
CA GLY A 46 -2.71 17.68 1.13
C GLY A 46 -1.56 17.59 2.14
N ASP A 47 -0.37 17.15 1.74
CA ASP A 47 0.82 17.09 2.58
C ASP A 47 1.58 18.41 2.53
N ALA A 48 2.30 18.74 3.60
CA ALA A 48 3.35 19.75 3.54
C ALA A 48 4.43 19.36 2.52
N TYR A 49 4.95 20.31 1.76
CA TYR A 49 5.97 20.02 0.77
C TYR A 49 7.31 19.68 1.42
N VAL A 50 7.72 18.45 1.24
CA VAL A 50 9.03 17.92 1.59
C VAL A 50 9.69 17.40 0.32
N ASP A 51 10.81 17.98 -0.07
CA ASP A 51 11.54 17.58 -1.28
C ASP A 51 12.40 16.34 -1.01
N HIS A 52 11.75 15.19 -0.94
CA HIS A 52 12.37 13.92 -0.54
C HIS A 52 11.81 12.75 -1.35
N PRO A 53 12.62 11.75 -1.74
CA PRO A 53 12.17 10.61 -2.55
C PRO A 53 11.13 9.69 -1.88
N SER A 54 10.85 9.87 -0.59
CA SER A 54 9.75 9.20 0.11
C SER A 54 8.41 9.97 0.05
N PHE A 55 8.38 11.15 -0.60
CA PHE A 55 7.16 11.93 -0.80
C PHE A 55 6.78 11.90 -2.28
N GLY A 56 5.64 11.27 -2.58
CA GLY A 56 5.23 11.02 -3.97
C GLY A 56 5.13 12.29 -4.82
N MET A 57 4.72 13.42 -4.23
CA MET A 57 4.61 14.68 -4.98
C MET A 57 5.96 15.27 -5.33
N ALA A 58 6.97 15.11 -4.47
CA ALA A 58 8.34 15.48 -4.80
C ALA A 58 8.89 14.60 -5.93
N VAL A 59 8.63 13.28 -5.88
CA VAL A 59 9.06 12.36 -6.95
C VAL A 59 8.47 12.76 -8.29
N ILE A 60 7.15 12.97 -8.36
CA ILE A 60 6.46 13.36 -9.60
C ILE A 60 6.91 14.75 -10.07
N GLY A 61 7.05 15.71 -9.16
CA GLY A 61 7.48 17.05 -9.50
C GLY A 61 8.91 17.08 -10.05
N ARG A 62 9.86 16.43 -9.38
CA ARG A 62 11.25 16.32 -9.84
C ARG A 62 11.39 15.54 -11.14
N LEU A 63 10.57 14.47 -11.33
CA LEU A 63 10.53 13.75 -12.59
C LEU A 63 10.10 14.64 -13.75
N LEU A 64 9.03 15.43 -13.58
CA LEU A 64 8.54 16.34 -14.61
C LEU A 64 9.55 17.48 -14.87
N GLU A 65 10.18 18.02 -13.82
CA GLU A 65 11.27 18.96 -13.96
C GLU A 65 12.43 18.37 -14.80
N ALA A 66 12.82 17.12 -14.53
CA ALA A 66 13.87 16.44 -15.31
C ALA A 66 13.47 16.21 -16.78
N GLN A 67 12.16 16.20 -17.10
CA GLN A 67 11.64 16.22 -18.46
C GLN A 67 11.61 17.63 -19.09
N GLY A 68 12.02 18.66 -18.34
CA GLY A 68 12.10 20.03 -18.79
C GLY A 68 10.83 20.86 -18.58
N PHE A 69 9.88 20.40 -17.76
CA PHE A 69 8.68 21.17 -17.42
C PHE A 69 8.93 22.08 -16.20
N ARG A 70 8.29 23.24 -16.19
CA ARG A 70 8.23 24.12 -15.02
C ARG A 70 7.12 23.65 -14.11
N VAL A 71 7.48 23.16 -12.92
CA VAL A 71 6.55 22.54 -11.99
C VAL A 71 6.41 23.34 -10.72
N GLY A 72 5.20 23.81 -10.40
CA GLY A 72 4.89 24.43 -9.12
C GLY A 72 4.14 23.48 -8.20
N ILE A 73 4.22 23.72 -6.89
CA ILE A 73 3.51 22.94 -5.86
C ILE A 73 2.64 23.87 -5.03
N ILE A 74 1.36 23.53 -4.91
CA ILE A 74 0.44 24.12 -3.94
C ILE A 74 0.14 23.06 -2.88
N ASP A 75 0.77 23.21 -1.74
CA ASP A 75 0.69 22.28 -0.64
C ASP A 75 -0.22 22.79 0.49
N GLN A 76 -1.10 21.92 1.00
CA GLN A 76 -2.08 22.21 2.03
C GLN A 76 -2.90 23.49 1.78
N PRO A 77 -3.51 23.67 0.57
CA PRO A 77 -4.28 24.88 0.28
C PRO A 77 -5.50 25.03 1.19
N ASP A 78 -5.93 26.26 1.44
CA ASP A 78 -7.26 26.50 2.02
C ASP A 78 -8.35 26.11 1.01
N TRP A 79 -8.86 24.91 1.21
CA TRP A 79 -9.85 24.27 0.35
C TRP A 79 -11.27 24.85 0.44
N ARG A 80 -11.50 25.84 1.33
CA ARG A 80 -12.82 26.47 1.48
C ARG A 80 -13.18 27.38 0.31
N ASN A 81 -12.17 27.86 -0.40
CA ASN A 81 -12.32 28.70 -1.59
C ASN A 81 -11.23 28.38 -2.63
N LYS A 82 -11.30 29.02 -3.80
CA LYS A 82 -10.37 28.77 -4.91
C LYS A 82 -9.08 29.60 -4.89
N ASN A 83 -8.93 30.54 -3.95
CA ASN A 83 -7.88 31.55 -4.04
C ASN A 83 -6.47 30.95 -3.99
N ASP A 84 -6.20 30.03 -3.08
CA ASP A 84 -4.91 29.36 -2.99
C ASP A 84 -4.59 28.56 -4.25
N PHE A 85 -5.63 28.01 -4.91
CA PHE A 85 -5.46 27.26 -6.16
C PHE A 85 -5.12 28.16 -7.37
N MET A 86 -5.17 29.47 -7.19
CA MET A 86 -4.82 30.49 -8.20
C MET A 86 -3.47 31.15 -7.88
N SER A 87 -2.82 30.86 -6.75
CA SER A 87 -1.64 31.56 -6.26
C SER A 87 -0.45 31.54 -7.23
N LEU A 88 -0.26 30.41 -7.96
CA LEU A 88 0.82 30.27 -8.96
C LEU A 88 0.38 30.64 -10.39
N GLY A 89 -0.85 31.11 -10.57
CA GLY A 89 -1.43 31.39 -11.88
C GLY A 89 -2.01 30.16 -12.57
N LYS A 90 -2.34 30.30 -13.87
CA LYS A 90 -2.88 29.23 -14.71
C LYS A 90 -1.74 28.35 -15.22
N PRO A 91 -1.76 27.02 -14.98
CA PRO A 91 -0.75 26.16 -15.59
C PRO A 91 -0.98 26.02 -17.10
N ASN A 92 0.11 25.85 -17.85
CA ASN A 92 0.05 25.73 -19.31
C ASN A 92 -0.53 24.40 -19.77
N LEU A 93 -0.32 23.31 -18.99
CA LEU A 93 -0.68 21.96 -19.39
C LEU A 93 -1.78 21.36 -18.49
N PHE A 94 -1.55 21.21 -17.18
CA PHE A 94 -2.54 20.59 -16.30
C PHE A 94 -2.31 20.85 -14.80
N PHE A 95 -3.35 20.63 -14.01
CA PHE A 95 -3.26 20.44 -12.57
C PHE A 95 -3.07 18.95 -12.25
N GLY A 96 -2.00 18.61 -11.52
CA GLY A 96 -1.83 17.30 -10.90
C GLY A 96 -2.43 17.29 -9.50
N VAL A 97 -3.48 16.49 -9.23
CA VAL A 97 -4.20 16.54 -7.96
C VAL A 97 -3.99 15.25 -7.15
N ALA A 98 -3.55 15.41 -5.90
CA ALA A 98 -3.29 14.34 -4.96
C ALA A 98 -3.77 14.67 -3.54
N ALA A 99 -4.17 13.65 -2.78
CA ALA A 99 -4.46 13.82 -1.35
C ALA A 99 -3.20 13.96 -0.49
N GLY A 100 -2.06 13.51 -1.01
CA GLY A 100 -0.79 13.36 -0.32
C GLY A 100 -0.30 11.91 -0.33
N ASN A 101 0.65 11.57 0.53
CA ASN A 101 1.20 10.21 0.67
C ASN A 101 0.20 9.22 1.27
N MET A 102 -0.82 9.71 1.98
CA MET A 102 -1.90 8.89 2.52
C MET A 102 -3.26 9.29 1.93
N ASP A 103 -4.18 8.35 1.96
CA ASP A 103 -5.60 8.60 1.76
C ASP A 103 -6.12 9.59 2.81
N SER A 104 -6.83 10.64 2.39
CA SER A 104 -7.29 11.71 3.28
C SER A 104 -8.23 11.22 4.38
N MET A 105 -9.09 10.25 4.06
CA MET A 105 -10.02 9.67 5.03
C MET A 105 -9.30 8.79 6.05
N ILE A 106 -8.30 8.00 5.60
CA ILE A 106 -7.48 7.16 6.49
C ILE A 106 -6.59 8.04 7.39
N ASN A 107 -6.10 9.14 6.85
CA ASN A 107 -5.28 10.08 7.61
C ASN A 107 -6.10 10.81 8.69
N ARG A 108 -7.32 11.23 8.35
CA ARG A 108 -8.17 12.03 9.23
C ARG A 108 -8.93 11.21 10.28
N TYR A 109 -9.31 9.96 10.00
CA TYR A 109 -10.17 9.18 10.88
C TYR A 109 -9.50 7.90 11.37
N THR A 110 -9.88 7.48 12.58
CA THR A 110 -9.53 6.15 13.11
C THR A 110 -10.43 5.06 12.50
N ALA A 111 -10.10 3.78 12.75
CA ALA A 111 -10.93 2.64 12.34
C ALA A 111 -12.33 2.63 13.00
N ASP A 112 -12.52 3.37 14.10
CA ASP A 112 -13.82 3.55 14.77
C ASP A 112 -14.51 4.85 14.32
N LYS A 113 -14.11 5.42 13.18
CA LYS A 113 -14.63 6.67 12.58
C LYS A 113 -14.51 7.92 13.49
N ARG A 114 -13.56 7.94 14.42
CA ARG A 114 -13.27 9.11 15.24
C ARG A 114 -12.24 9.98 14.52
N GLU A 115 -12.49 11.28 14.51
CA GLU A 115 -11.54 12.23 13.93
C GLU A 115 -10.24 12.25 14.75
N ARG A 116 -9.10 12.33 14.05
CA ARG A 116 -7.78 12.47 14.66
C ARG A 116 -7.49 13.94 14.91
N SER A 117 -6.79 14.23 15.97
CA SER A 117 -6.29 15.57 16.29
C SER A 117 -4.92 15.85 15.68
N ASP A 118 -4.24 14.81 15.17
CA ASP A 118 -2.87 14.82 14.69
C ASP A 118 -2.81 14.46 13.20
N ASP A 119 -1.85 15.03 12.48
CA ASP A 119 -1.52 14.71 11.09
C ASP A 119 0.01 14.75 10.90
N ALA A 120 0.62 13.58 10.83
CA ALA A 120 2.07 13.46 10.70
C ALA A 120 2.67 14.11 9.45
N TYR A 121 1.85 14.37 8.42
CA TYR A 121 2.27 15.04 7.18
C TYR A 121 2.04 16.55 7.21
N SER A 122 1.59 17.08 8.33
CA SER A 122 1.39 18.51 8.52
C SER A 122 2.45 19.10 9.45
N PRO A 123 2.80 20.39 9.30
CA PRO A 123 3.69 21.06 10.21
C PRO A 123 3.14 21.05 11.64
N ASP A 124 4.00 20.69 12.60
CA ASP A 124 3.70 20.59 14.04
C ASP A 124 2.61 19.57 14.37
N ASP A 125 2.45 18.55 13.50
CA ASP A 125 1.45 17.48 13.68
C ASP A 125 0.00 18.00 13.68
N ALA A 126 -0.26 19.14 13.04
CA ALA A 126 -1.54 19.82 13.09
C ALA A 126 -2.62 19.12 12.24
N GLY A 127 -3.61 18.49 12.88
CA GLY A 127 -4.76 17.88 12.20
C GLY A 127 -5.70 18.90 11.55
N GLY A 128 -6.62 18.41 10.69
CA GLY A 128 -7.68 19.21 10.08
C GLY A 128 -7.24 20.09 8.89
N LYS A 129 -6.02 19.92 8.39
CA LYS A 129 -5.50 20.69 7.25
C LYS A 129 -6.02 20.23 5.88
N ARG A 130 -6.56 19.03 5.78
CA ARG A 130 -7.12 18.52 4.52
C ARG A 130 -8.63 18.23 4.65
N PRO A 131 -9.41 18.39 3.56
CA PRO A 131 -10.81 18.05 3.54
C PRO A 131 -11.02 16.54 3.48
N ASP A 132 -12.24 16.10 3.78
CA ASP A 132 -12.68 14.75 3.47
C ASP A 132 -12.67 14.52 1.97
N ARG A 133 -12.11 13.36 1.55
CA ARG A 133 -11.96 13.00 0.13
C ARG A 133 -11.26 14.12 -0.65
N ALA A 134 -10.06 14.47 -0.17
CA ALA A 134 -9.32 15.64 -0.61
C ALA A 134 -9.18 15.76 -2.12
N VAL A 135 -8.96 14.64 -2.84
CA VAL A 135 -8.86 14.63 -4.31
C VAL A 135 -10.10 15.21 -4.98
N ILE A 136 -11.31 14.88 -4.48
CA ILE A 136 -12.56 15.41 -5.04
C ILE A 136 -12.65 16.93 -4.82
N VAL A 137 -12.42 17.38 -3.58
CA VAL A 137 -12.51 18.78 -3.21
C VAL A 137 -11.49 19.64 -3.96
N TYR A 138 -10.24 19.19 -4.00
CA TYR A 138 -9.18 19.91 -4.69
C TYR A 138 -9.45 20.02 -6.20
N SER A 139 -9.93 18.94 -6.83
CA SER A 139 -10.30 18.97 -8.25
C SER A 139 -11.41 19.98 -8.52
N GLN A 140 -12.45 20.03 -7.67
CA GLN A 140 -13.50 21.03 -7.78
C GLN A 140 -12.95 22.45 -7.66
N ARG A 141 -12.03 22.72 -6.72
CA ARG A 141 -11.39 24.04 -6.59
C ARG A 141 -10.54 24.40 -7.80
N CYS A 142 -9.78 23.45 -8.36
CA CYS A 142 -9.03 23.66 -9.59
C CYS A 142 -9.97 23.99 -10.75
N ARG A 143 -11.11 23.29 -10.88
CA ARG A 143 -12.10 23.53 -11.94
C ARG A 143 -12.82 24.89 -11.76
N GLU A 144 -13.05 25.33 -10.52
CA GLU A 144 -13.57 26.67 -10.22
C GLU A 144 -12.55 27.79 -10.51
N ALA A 145 -11.26 27.49 -10.30
CA ALA A 145 -10.18 28.43 -10.60
C ALA A 145 -10.01 28.62 -12.13
N TRP A 146 -9.90 27.51 -12.87
CA TRP A 146 -9.64 27.52 -14.30
C TRP A 146 -10.41 26.38 -15.00
N LYS A 147 -11.54 26.71 -15.61
CA LYS A 147 -12.49 25.73 -16.20
C LYS A 147 -11.86 24.82 -17.27
N ASP A 148 -10.96 25.39 -18.06
CA ASP A 148 -10.43 24.75 -19.29
C ASP A 148 -9.12 24.00 -19.04
N VAL A 149 -8.54 24.10 -17.83
CA VAL A 149 -7.29 23.43 -17.54
C VAL A 149 -7.54 21.95 -17.24
N PRO A 150 -6.83 21.03 -17.89
CA PRO A 150 -6.91 19.60 -17.60
C PRO A 150 -6.60 19.29 -16.15
N ILE A 151 -7.30 18.33 -15.56
CA ILE A 151 -7.09 17.83 -14.20
C ILE A 151 -6.69 16.36 -14.26
N VAL A 152 -5.47 16.10 -13.81
CA VAL A 152 -4.84 14.77 -13.75
C VAL A 152 -4.84 14.30 -12.31
N LEU A 153 -5.56 13.24 -11.97
CA LEU A 153 -5.58 12.66 -10.64
C LEU A 153 -4.42 11.69 -10.44
N GLY A 154 -3.87 11.67 -9.23
CA GLY A 154 -2.83 10.72 -8.84
C GLY A 154 -2.88 10.34 -7.37
N SER A 155 -1.84 9.68 -6.89
CA SER A 155 -1.64 9.18 -5.53
C SER A 155 -2.58 8.05 -5.11
N ILE A 156 -2.38 7.56 -3.87
CA ILE A 156 -3.07 6.39 -3.33
C ILE A 156 -4.59 6.58 -3.24
N GLU A 157 -5.08 7.76 -2.86
CA GLU A 157 -6.52 8.01 -2.73
C GLU A 157 -7.25 7.84 -4.05
N ALA A 158 -6.73 8.42 -5.13
CA ALA A 158 -7.29 8.27 -6.46
C ALA A 158 -7.15 6.83 -6.98
N SER A 159 -5.97 6.24 -6.82
CA SER A 159 -5.65 4.88 -7.25
C SER A 159 -6.62 3.84 -6.67
N LEU A 160 -6.96 3.95 -5.37
CA LEU A 160 -7.85 3.01 -4.68
C LEU A 160 -9.34 3.29 -4.91
N ARG A 161 -9.68 4.35 -5.65
CA ARG A 161 -11.07 4.74 -5.98
C ARG A 161 -11.32 4.87 -7.48
N ARG A 162 -10.44 4.27 -8.31
CA ARG A 162 -10.48 4.36 -9.78
C ARG A 162 -11.74 3.73 -10.43
N ILE A 163 -12.47 2.91 -9.69
CA ILE A 163 -13.71 2.22 -10.11
C ILE A 163 -14.74 2.32 -9.00
N ALA A 164 -15.95 1.77 -9.18
CA ALA A 164 -16.93 1.68 -8.09
C ALA A 164 -16.30 0.97 -6.87
N HIS A 165 -16.35 1.62 -5.72
CA HIS A 165 -15.69 1.17 -4.51
C HIS A 165 -16.57 1.36 -3.28
N TYR A 166 -16.44 0.46 -2.29
CA TYR A 166 -17.08 0.64 -1.01
C TYR A 166 -16.35 1.71 -0.18
N ASP A 167 -17.10 2.72 0.23
CA ASP A 167 -16.64 3.79 1.13
C ASP A 167 -17.08 3.47 2.56
N TYR A 168 -16.11 3.19 3.42
CA TYR A 168 -16.35 2.78 4.80
C TYR A 168 -17.05 3.86 5.64
N TRP A 169 -16.78 5.13 5.37
CA TRP A 169 -17.31 6.25 6.18
C TRP A 169 -18.77 6.53 5.90
N SER A 170 -19.18 6.48 4.63
CA SER A 170 -20.58 6.63 4.21
C SER A 170 -21.36 5.30 4.24
N ASP A 171 -20.68 4.16 4.46
CA ASP A 171 -21.25 2.79 4.42
C ASP A 171 -22.00 2.49 3.12
N GLU A 172 -21.49 2.98 2.01
CA GLU A 172 -22.09 2.77 0.68
C GLU A 172 -21.03 2.51 -0.40
N VAL A 173 -21.48 1.93 -1.52
CA VAL A 173 -20.66 1.86 -2.73
C VAL A 173 -20.78 3.18 -3.47
N ARG A 174 -19.64 3.86 -3.69
CA ARG A 174 -19.52 5.12 -4.42
C ARG A 174 -19.08 4.89 -5.87
N ARG A 175 -19.31 5.88 -6.72
CA ARG A 175 -18.82 5.88 -8.10
C ARG A 175 -17.29 5.94 -8.14
N SER A 176 -16.70 5.72 -9.31
CA SER A 176 -15.31 6.07 -9.55
C SER A 176 -15.03 7.51 -9.16
N ILE A 177 -13.89 7.76 -8.50
CA ILE A 177 -13.45 9.11 -8.11
C ILE A 177 -13.27 10.01 -9.36
N LEU A 178 -12.92 9.43 -10.50
CA LEU A 178 -12.81 10.17 -11.77
C LEU A 178 -14.14 10.85 -12.15
N VAL A 179 -15.26 10.15 -11.91
CA VAL A 179 -16.61 10.71 -12.17
C VAL A 179 -17.01 11.72 -11.10
N ASP A 180 -16.72 11.43 -9.81
CA ASP A 180 -17.13 12.30 -8.70
C ASP A 180 -16.31 13.60 -8.65
N SER A 181 -15.06 13.58 -9.08
CA SER A 181 -14.15 14.74 -9.10
C SER A 181 -14.30 15.61 -10.36
N GLN A 182 -14.94 15.08 -11.41
CA GLN A 182 -15.00 15.70 -12.75
C GLN A 182 -13.59 15.99 -13.33
N ALA A 183 -12.63 15.13 -13.03
CA ALA A 183 -11.30 15.20 -13.61
C ALA A 183 -11.24 14.53 -14.98
N ASP A 184 -10.20 14.83 -15.75
CA ASP A 184 -10.08 14.37 -17.13
C ASP A 184 -9.43 13.00 -17.26
N ILE A 185 -8.42 12.72 -16.43
CA ILE A 185 -7.70 11.44 -16.39
C ILE A 185 -7.26 11.12 -14.97
N LEU A 186 -7.21 9.83 -14.63
CA LEU A 186 -6.69 9.33 -13.38
C LEU A 186 -5.51 8.39 -13.65
N LEU A 187 -4.38 8.63 -12.98
CA LEU A 187 -3.20 7.79 -12.99
C LEU A 187 -3.21 6.90 -11.75
N TYR A 188 -3.08 5.59 -11.93
CA TYR A 188 -3.05 4.66 -10.80
C TYR A 188 -1.76 3.82 -10.79
N GLY A 189 -1.41 3.37 -9.61
CA GLY A 189 -0.17 2.66 -9.38
C GLY A 189 1.04 3.59 -9.31
N ASN A 190 2.22 3.07 -9.61
CA ASN A 190 3.44 3.86 -9.81
C ASN A 190 3.31 4.62 -11.13
N ALA A 191 3.10 5.92 -11.06
CA ALA A 191 2.59 6.73 -12.16
C ALA A 191 3.67 7.44 -12.98
N GLU A 192 4.94 7.20 -12.74
CA GLU A 192 6.07 7.91 -13.37
C GLU A 192 5.97 7.87 -14.89
N ARG A 193 5.76 6.68 -15.49
CA ARG A 193 5.61 6.55 -16.94
C ARG A 193 4.38 7.28 -17.46
N ALA A 194 3.26 7.12 -16.78
CA ALA A 194 1.99 7.67 -17.22
C ALA A 194 2.00 9.20 -17.18
N VAL A 195 2.52 9.80 -16.10
CA VAL A 195 2.54 11.26 -15.96
C VAL A 195 3.51 11.90 -16.95
N ALA A 196 4.69 11.29 -17.18
CA ALA A 196 5.63 11.78 -18.19
C ALA A 196 5.01 11.73 -19.59
N GLU A 197 4.32 10.65 -19.94
CA GLU A 197 3.67 10.54 -21.25
C GLU A 197 2.50 11.48 -21.40
N VAL A 198 1.65 11.68 -20.38
CA VAL A 198 0.59 12.68 -20.38
C VAL A 198 1.16 14.07 -20.63
N ALA A 199 2.17 14.49 -19.86
CA ALA A 199 2.81 15.79 -20.01
C ALA A 199 3.40 15.99 -21.42
N GLN A 200 4.07 14.98 -21.96
CA GLN A 200 4.68 15.01 -23.29
C GLN A 200 3.64 15.07 -24.42
N ARG A 201 2.49 14.42 -24.27
CA ARG A 201 1.42 14.48 -25.28
C ARG A 201 0.73 15.83 -25.26
N LEU A 202 0.39 16.35 -24.08
CA LEU A 202 -0.20 17.69 -23.92
C LEU A 202 0.72 18.80 -24.42
N SER A 203 2.03 18.70 -24.14
CA SER A 203 3.02 19.68 -24.63
C SER A 203 3.16 19.72 -26.16
N ARG A 204 2.72 18.67 -26.85
CA ARG A 204 2.66 18.61 -28.33
C ARG A 204 1.31 19.07 -28.90
N GLY A 205 0.42 19.59 -28.04
CA GLY A 205 -0.89 20.08 -28.43
C GLY A 205 -1.96 19.01 -28.58
N GLN A 206 -1.71 17.76 -28.09
CA GLN A 206 -2.78 16.75 -28.06
C GLN A 206 -3.79 17.12 -26.97
N ASP A 207 -5.08 17.09 -27.31
CA ASP A 207 -6.14 17.33 -26.34
C ASP A 207 -6.20 16.20 -25.31
N ILE A 208 -6.47 16.52 -24.03
CA ILE A 208 -6.53 15.56 -22.94
C ILE A 208 -7.58 14.47 -23.18
N SER A 209 -8.70 14.80 -23.83
CA SER A 209 -9.76 13.84 -24.17
C SER A 209 -9.31 12.75 -25.15
N GLN A 210 -8.26 13.01 -25.92
CA GLN A 210 -7.64 12.05 -26.84
C GLN A 210 -6.58 11.17 -26.16
N VAL A 211 -6.15 11.52 -24.93
CA VAL A 211 -5.14 10.77 -24.17
C VAL A 211 -5.83 9.61 -23.42
N SER A 212 -6.10 8.52 -24.11
CA SER A 212 -6.98 7.47 -23.57
C SER A 212 -6.39 6.04 -23.61
N ASP A 213 -5.15 5.87 -24.07
CA ASP A 213 -4.51 4.58 -24.33
C ASP A 213 -3.28 4.31 -23.42
N ILE A 214 -2.97 5.22 -22.50
CA ILE A 214 -1.82 5.09 -21.61
C ILE A 214 -2.11 4.03 -20.54
N ARG A 215 -1.18 3.10 -20.35
CA ARG A 215 -1.27 2.08 -19.29
C ARG A 215 -1.19 2.72 -17.89
N GLY A 216 -1.90 2.14 -16.92
CA GLY A 216 -1.97 2.69 -15.56
C GLY A 216 -2.89 3.91 -15.45
N THR A 217 -3.83 4.07 -16.38
CA THR A 217 -4.79 5.18 -16.36
C THR A 217 -6.25 4.71 -16.30
N ALA A 218 -7.10 5.58 -15.78
CA ALA A 218 -8.53 5.50 -15.94
C ALA A 218 -9.01 6.74 -16.70
N VAL A 219 -9.87 6.54 -17.69
CA VAL A 219 -10.43 7.61 -18.54
C VAL A 219 -11.94 7.42 -18.70
N LEU A 220 -12.64 8.49 -19.04
CA LEU A 220 -14.04 8.42 -19.45
C LEU A 220 -14.09 8.20 -20.97
N ARG A 221 -14.94 7.28 -21.41
CA ARG A 221 -15.22 7.03 -22.83
C ARG A 221 -16.70 6.92 -23.09
N GLU A 222 -17.10 7.33 -24.25
CA GLU A 222 -18.45 7.12 -24.77
C GLU A 222 -18.47 5.91 -25.71
N ASP A 223 -17.40 5.72 -26.49
CA ASP A 223 -17.29 4.70 -27.53
C ASP A 223 -16.20 3.67 -27.26
N LEU A 224 -16.40 2.47 -27.84
CA LEU A 224 -15.40 1.40 -27.87
C LEU A 224 -14.28 1.76 -28.86
N PRO A 225 -12.99 1.65 -28.45
CA PRO A 225 -11.87 1.84 -29.39
C PRO A 225 -11.94 0.85 -30.55
N GLU A 226 -11.57 1.30 -31.73
CA GLU A 226 -11.52 0.46 -32.93
C GLU A 226 -10.61 -0.75 -32.73
N GLY A 227 -11.05 -1.92 -33.18
CA GLY A 227 -10.32 -3.17 -33.07
C GLY A 227 -10.28 -3.81 -31.66
N TRP A 228 -11.05 -3.26 -30.71
CA TRP A 228 -11.19 -3.87 -29.39
C TRP A 228 -12.39 -4.79 -29.28
N THR A 229 -12.25 -5.85 -28.48
CA THR A 229 -13.34 -6.78 -28.15
C THR A 229 -13.75 -6.59 -26.69
N ILE A 230 -15.06 -6.50 -26.44
CA ILE A 230 -15.59 -6.50 -25.06
C ILE A 230 -16.10 -7.90 -24.71
N ILE A 231 -15.64 -8.39 -23.55
CA ILE A 231 -16.14 -9.59 -22.90
C ILE A 231 -16.97 -9.19 -21.70
N ASP A 232 -18.24 -9.63 -21.64
CA ASP A 232 -19.04 -9.44 -20.43
C ASP A 232 -18.50 -10.28 -19.28
N SER A 233 -18.29 -9.67 -18.11
CA SER A 233 -17.75 -10.34 -16.94
C SER A 233 -18.60 -11.50 -16.46
N THR A 234 -19.92 -11.50 -16.73
CA THR A 234 -20.80 -12.61 -16.40
C THR A 234 -20.59 -13.84 -17.30
N ARG A 235 -19.99 -13.68 -18.47
CA ARG A 235 -19.54 -14.78 -19.31
C ARG A 235 -18.17 -15.32 -18.88
N VAL A 236 -17.34 -14.44 -18.33
CA VAL A 236 -16.02 -14.78 -17.78
C VAL A 236 -16.21 -15.47 -16.42
N ASP A 237 -17.16 -15.01 -15.66
CA ASP A 237 -17.46 -15.53 -14.31
C ASP A 237 -18.96 -15.34 -14.02
N THR A 238 -19.84 -16.29 -14.18
CA THR A 238 -21.31 -16.17 -13.96
C THR A 238 -21.76 -16.14 -12.47
N PRO A 239 -22.12 -15.01 -11.81
CA PRO A 239 -21.04 -14.33 -11.28
C PRO A 239 -20.13 -15.47 -10.91
N GLY A 240 -19.09 -15.63 -11.56
CA GLY A 240 -18.24 -16.64 -11.17
C GLY A 240 -17.73 -17.67 -12.13
N LYS A 241 -17.75 -17.56 -13.39
CA LYS A 241 -16.80 -18.28 -14.22
C LYS A 241 -15.63 -17.35 -14.57
N VAL A 242 -14.66 -17.26 -13.73
CA VAL A 242 -13.36 -16.81 -14.18
C VAL A 242 -12.82 -17.87 -15.14
N ASP A 243 -12.26 -17.46 -16.28
CA ASP A 243 -11.37 -18.32 -17.06
C ASP A 243 -10.47 -19.04 -16.06
N ALA A 244 -10.39 -20.37 -16.20
CA ALA A 244 -9.54 -21.17 -15.32
C ALA A 244 -8.22 -20.41 -15.17
N ILE A 245 -7.78 -20.19 -13.95
CA ILE A 245 -6.48 -19.57 -13.70
C ILE A 245 -5.55 -20.43 -14.52
N LEU A 246 -4.99 -19.85 -15.60
CA LEU A 246 -3.98 -20.53 -16.37
C LEU A 246 -2.90 -20.86 -15.37
N ASN A 247 -2.78 -22.14 -15.02
CA ASN A 247 -1.71 -22.59 -14.17
C ASN A 247 -0.44 -22.29 -14.95
N PRO A 248 0.43 -21.38 -14.50
CA PRO A 248 1.64 -21.04 -15.25
C PRO A 248 2.63 -22.22 -15.33
N TYR A 249 2.28 -23.33 -14.68
CA TYR A 249 3.06 -24.56 -14.62
C TYR A 249 2.50 -25.68 -15.52
N GLU A 250 1.33 -25.46 -16.12
CA GLU A 250 0.78 -26.39 -17.09
C GLU A 250 1.44 -26.20 -18.46
N THR A 251 1.81 -27.28 -19.11
CA THR A 251 2.26 -27.24 -20.49
C THR A 251 1.17 -26.70 -21.41
N VAL A 252 1.54 -26.22 -22.60
CA VAL A 252 0.56 -25.70 -23.57
C VAL A 252 -0.43 -26.81 -23.99
N GLU A 253 -0.02 -28.08 -23.93
CA GLU A 253 -0.87 -29.24 -24.18
C GLU A 253 -1.86 -29.53 -23.09
N GLU A 254 -1.45 -29.43 -21.82
CA GLU A 254 -2.35 -29.56 -20.64
C GLU A 254 -3.36 -28.41 -20.60
N GLN A 255 -2.95 -27.19 -20.94
CA GLN A 255 -3.83 -26.03 -21.06
C GLN A 255 -4.82 -26.19 -22.21
N ALA A 256 -4.41 -26.78 -23.35
CA ALA A 256 -5.26 -27.07 -24.47
C ALA A 256 -6.27 -28.19 -24.13
N ALA A 257 -5.85 -29.21 -23.40
CA ALA A 257 -6.72 -30.28 -22.91
C ALA A 257 -7.76 -29.78 -21.88
N ALA A 258 -7.36 -28.89 -20.96
CA ALA A 258 -8.25 -28.31 -19.94
C ALA A 258 -9.25 -27.29 -20.52
N THR A 259 -8.93 -26.63 -21.64
CA THR A 259 -9.80 -25.66 -22.32
C THR A 259 -10.63 -26.25 -23.45
N GLY A 260 -10.50 -27.56 -23.69
CA GLY A 260 -11.24 -28.35 -24.67
C GLY A 260 -11.24 -27.72 -26.06
N GLY A 261 -10.25 -28.00 -26.89
CA GLY A 261 -10.17 -27.43 -28.20
C GLY A 261 -9.73 -28.46 -29.26
N LYS A 262 -10.23 -28.45 -30.46
CA LYS A 262 -10.16 -29.24 -31.69
C LYS A 262 -10.67 -30.69 -31.61
N CYS A 263 -11.56 -31.02 -32.48
CA CYS A 263 -11.92 -32.41 -32.76
C CYS A 263 -10.69 -33.10 -33.42
N SER A 264 -10.01 -33.96 -32.72
CA SER A 264 -9.02 -34.88 -33.30
C SER A 264 -9.58 -36.30 -33.18
N VAL A 265 -9.52 -37.03 -34.24
CA VAL A 265 -9.82 -38.47 -34.24
C VAL A 265 -8.56 -39.15 -33.77
N GLY A 266 -8.51 -39.58 -32.52
CA GLY A 266 -7.49 -40.46 -31.98
C GLY A 266 -7.97 -41.92 -32.04
N ARG A 267 -7.09 -42.86 -32.24
CA ARG A 267 -7.35 -44.27 -31.95
C ARG A 267 -6.80 -44.54 -30.56
N ASP A 268 -7.62 -45.12 -29.71
CA ASP A 268 -7.17 -45.65 -28.41
C ASP A 268 -6.29 -46.88 -28.72
N GLU A 269 -5.06 -46.86 -28.26
CA GLU A 269 -4.06 -47.89 -28.55
C GLU A 269 -4.42 -49.25 -27.89
N ASP A 270 -5.27 -49.27 -26.85
CA ASP A 270 -5.65 -50.46 -26.11
C ASP A 270 -6.97 -51.07 -26.57
N SER A 271 -7.92 -50.30 -27.12
CA SER A 271 -9.25 -50.79 -27.53
C SER A 271 -9.51 -50.75 -29.03
N GLY A 272 -8.71 -50.03 -29.81
CA GLY A 272 -8.89 -49.87 -31.26
C GLY A 272 -10.09 -49.01 -31.68
N GLU A 273 -10.86 -48.49 -30.72
CA GLU A 273 -12.03 -47.64 -30.96
C GLU A 273 -11.65 -46.21 -31.32
N GLN A 274 -12.42 -45.61 -32.23
CA GLN A 274 -12.29 -44.20 -32.60
C GLN A 274 -12.88 -43.32 -31.49
N VAL A 275 -12.02 -42.63 -30.76
CA VAL A 275 -12.44 -41.64 -29.74
C VAL A 275 -12.47 -40.26 -30.39
N LEU A 276 -13.68 -39.65 -30.41
CA LEU A 276 -13.86 -38.26 -30.86
C LEU A 276 -13.54 -37.30 -29.72
N HIS A 277 -12.37 -36.66 -29.82
CA HIS A 277 -12.03 -35.55 -28.92
C HIS A 277 -12.60 -34.25 -29.46
N PHE A 278 -13.61 -33.70 -28.80
CA PHE A 278 -14.14 -32.37 -29.12
C PHE A 278 -13.23 -31.29 -28.50
N VAL A 279 -12.60 -30.55 -29.38
CA VAL A 279 -11.75 -29.41 -29.04
C VAL A 279 -12.52 -28.14 -29.44
N PRO A 280 -13.19 -27.40 -28.51
CA PRO A 280 -13.85 -26.15 -28.89
C PRO A 280 -12.83 -25.19 -29.47
N HIS A 281 -13.04 -24.75 -30.70
CA HIS A 281 -12.25 -23.72 -31.34
C HIS A 281 -12.59 -22.40 -30.68
N ARG A 282 -11.81 -21.98 -29.66
CA ARG A 282 -11.81 -20.57 -29.22
C ARG A 282 -10.88 -19.81 -30.13
N GLU A 283 -11.41 -18.84 -30.87
CA GLU A 283 -10.58 -17.80 -31.46
C GLU A 283 -9.61 -17.30 -30.40
N LYS A 284 -8.33 -17.22 -30.71
CA LYS A 284 -7.32 -16.61 -29.81
C LYS A 284 -7.65 -15.12 -29.73
N VAL A 285 -8.45 -14.76 -28.72
CA VAL A 285 -8.78 -13.36 -28.43
C VAL A 285 -7.49 -12.69 -27.97
N ASP A 286 -7.07 -11.64 -28.68
CA ASP A 286 -5.91 -10.85 -28.29
C ASP A 286 -6.23 -10.14 -26.94
N ARG A 287 -5.59 -10.58 -25.89
CA ARG A 287 -5.78 -10.01 -24.53
C ARG A 287 -5.43 -8.53 -24.49
N ALA A 288 -4.47 -8.09 -25.27
CA ALA A 288 -4.02 -6.69 -25.29
C ALA A 288 -5.10 -5.75 -25.90
N LYS A 289 -5.98 -6.29 -26.76
CA LYS A 289 -7.12 -5.57 -27.33
C LYS A 289 -8.46 -6.07 -26.81
N THR A 290 -8.48 -6.61 -25.59
CA THR A 290 -9.69 -7.11 -24.95
C THR A 290 -9.98 -6.32 -23.68
N ALA A 291 -11.23 -5.89 -23.50
CA ALA A 291 -11.71 -5.30 -22.28
C ALA A 291 -12.79 -6.18 -21.64
N ILE A 292 -12.82 -6.24 -20.32
CA ILE A 292 -13.88 -6.92 -19.57
C ILE A 292 -14.87 -5.87 -19.07
N ARG A 293 -16.12 -6.02 -19.47
CA ARG A 293 -17.22 -5.18 -18.96
C ARG A 293 -17.70 -5.72 -17.61
N LEU A 294 -17.46 -4.95 -16.56
CA LEU A 294 -17.91 -5.22 -15.20
C LEU A 294 -19.41 -4.87 -15.06
N PRO A 295 -20.11 -5.43 -14.05
CA PRO A 295 -21.46 -4.98 -13.72
C PRO A 295 -21.47 -3.47 -13.49
N PRO A 296 -22.48 -2.76 -14.02
CA PRO A 296 -22.54 -1.30 -13.92
C PRO A 296 -22.71 -0.83 -12.47
N TYR A 297 -22.27 0.40 -12.19
CA TYR A 297 -22.29 1.00 -10.86
C TYR A 297 -23.61 0.82 -10.11
N HIS A 298 -24.76 1.12 -10.76
CA HIS A 298 -26.06 1.02 -10.11
C HIS A 298 -26.40 -0.39 -9.64
N LYS A 299 -25.89 -1.42 -10.31
CA LYS A 299 -26.05 -2.83 -9.89
C LYS A 299 -25.10 -3.20 -8.76
N VAL A 300 -23.81 -2.84 -8.85
CA VAL A 300 -22.85 -3.15 -7.76
C VAL A 300 -23.15 -2.36 -6.49
N LYS A 301 -23.83 -1.20 -6.60
CA LYS A 301 -24.28 -0.41 -5.44
C LYS A 301 -25.34 -1.14 -4.62
N THR A 302 -26.24 -1.86 -5.29
CA THR A 302 -27.43 -2.47 -4.66
C THR A 302 -27.27 -3.98 -4.44
N ASP A 303 -26.36 -4.64 -5.14
CA ASP A 303 -26.14 -6.08 -5.07
C ASP A 303 -24.74 -6.40 -4.59
N PRO A 304 -24.58 -6.81 -3.31
CA PRO A 304 -23.28 -7.18 -2.74
C PRO A 304 -22.58 -8.35 -3.45
N VAL A 305 -23.35 -9.27 -4.08
CA VAL A 305 -22.76 -10.40 -4.83
C VAL A 305 -22.09 -9.91 -6.10
N LEU A 306 -22.73 -8.98 -6.82
CA LEU A 306 -22.14 -8.35 -8.00
C LEU A 306 -20.95 -7.44 -7.63
N TYR A 307 -20.98 -6.78 -6.47
CA TYR A 307 -19.82 -6.05 -5.95
C TYR A 307 -18.62 -6.98 -5.72
N ALA A 308 -18.83 -8.11 -5.01
CA ALA A 308 -17.79 -9.11 -4.79
C ALA A 308 -17.24 -9.69 -6.11
N HIS A 309 -18.12 -9.92 -7.10
CA HIS A 309 -17.75 -10.38 -8.42
C HIS A 309 -16.87 -9.33 -9.15
N ALA A 310 -17.28 -8.07 -9.17
CA ALA A 310 -16.50 -6.99 -9.79
C ALA A 310 -15.12 -6.85 -9.13
N SER A 311 -15.06 -6.89 -7.79
CA SER A 311 -13.82 -6.88 -7.02
C SER A 311 -12.91 -8.06 -7.39
N ARG A 312 -13.46 -9.29 -7.48
CA ARG A 312 -12.70 -10.47 -7.90
C ARG A 312 -12.08 -10.30 -9.29
N VAL A 313 -12.86 -9.85 -10.28
CA VAL A 313 -12.36 -9.65 -11.65
C VAL A 313 -11.26 -8.60 -11.67
N LEU A 314 -11.42 -7.48 -10.93
CA LEU A 314 -10.41 -6.45 -10.81
C LEU A 314 -9.07 -7.03 -10.30
N HIS A 315 -9.10 -7.84 -9.24
CA HIS A 315 -7.89 -8.42 -8.65
C HIS A 315 -7.21 -9.48 -9.54
N LEU A 316 -7.96 -10.10 -10.44
CA LEU A 316 -7.40 -11.05 -11.41
C LEU A 316 -6.73 -10.36 -12.59
N GLU A 317 -7.03 -9.10 -12.87
CA GLU A 317 -6.47 -8.29 -13.96
C GLU A 317 -5.44 -7.28 -13.42
N THR A 318 -4.50 -7.74 -12.58
CA THR A 318 -3.49 -6.89 -11.92
C THR A 318 -2.07 -7.12 -12.45
N ASN A 319 -1.81 -8.21 -13.20
CA ASN A 319 -0.47 -8.44 -13.74
C ASN A 319 -0.28 -7.65 -15.04
N PRO A 320 0.69 -6.72 -15.11
CA PRO A 320 0.93 -5.91 -16.31
C PRO A 320 1.29 -6.74 -17.55
N GLY A 321 1.79 -7.98 -17.38
CA GLY A 321 2.13 -8.88 -18.48
C GLY A 321 0.93 -9.49 -19.22
N ASN A 322 -0.23 -9.61 -18.53
CA ASN A 322 -1.41 -10.28 -19.12
C ASN A 322 -2.77 -9.66 -18.75
N ALA A 323 -2.82 -8.58 -17.99
CA ALA A 323 -4.06 -7.93 -17.62
C ALA A 323 -4.78 -7.37 -18.85
N ARG A 324 -6.10 -7.50 -18.85
CA ARG A 324 -7.01 -6.87 -19.80
C ARG A 324 -7.48 -5.53 -19.26
N ALA A 325 -7.93 -4.64 -20.13
CA ALA A 325 -8.64 -3.44 -19.72
C ALA A 325 -9.98 -3.81 -19.04
N LEU A 326 -10.44 -2.97 -18.13
CA LEU A 326 -11.73 -3.14 -17.46
C LEU A 326 -12.63 -1.95 -17.78
N VAL A 327 -13.92 -2.21 -17.99
CA VAL A 327 -14.91 -1.17 -18.30
C VAL A 327 -16.06 -1.28 -17.31
N GLN A 328 -16.44 -0.15 -16.70
CA GLN A 328 -17.61 -0.09 -15.84
C GLN A 328 -18.46 1.14 -16.16
N ARG A 329 -19.77 0.92 -16.34
CA ARG A 329 -20.73 2.00 -16.62
C ARG A 329 -21.14 2.72 -15.34
N HIS A 330 -21.05 4.05 -15.36
CA HIS A 330 -21.45 4.98 -14.30
C HIS A 330 -22.47 5.99 -14.83
N GLY A 331 -23.74 5.65 -14.77
CA GLY A 331 -24.79 6.45 -15.41
C GLY A 331 -24.67 6.43 -16.93
N ASN A 332 -24.41 7.58 -17.54
CA ASN A 332 -24.28 7.73 -18.99
C ASN A 332 -22.85 7.60 -19.51
N VAL A 333 -21.86 7.51 -18.63
CA VAL A 333 -20.43 7.41 -19.00
C VAL A 333 -19.87 6.03 -18.67
N GLU A 334 -18.88 5.59 -19.42
CA GLU A 334 -18.09 4.40 -19.13
C GLU A 334 -16.72 4.79 -18.58
N VAL A 335 -16.39 4.30 -17.39
CA VAL A 335 -15.03 4.37 -16.84
C VAL A 335 -14.24 3.22 -17.43
N TRP A 336 -13.21 3.57 -18.17
CA TRP A 336 -12.28 2.65 -18.82
C TRP A 336 -10.98 2.61 -18.05
N LEU A 337 -10.64 1.45 -17.48
CA LEU A 337 -9.35 1.20 -16.85
C LEU A 337 -8.43 0.55 -17.87
N ASN A 338 -7.40 1.26 -18.27
CA ASN A 338 -6.31 0.65 -19.04
C ASN A 338 -5.56 -0.38 -18.20
N PRO A 339 -4.87 -1.35 -18.82
CA PRO A 339 -4.06 -2.32 -18.07
C PRO A 339 -3.05 -1.64 -17.13
N PRO A 340 -2.61 -2.31 -16.04
CA PRO A 340 -1.66 -1.75 -15.09
C PRO A 340 -0.38 -1.22 -15.74
N PRO A 341 0.30 -0.23 -15.10
CA PRO A 341 1.54 0.32 -15.64
C PRO A 341 2.61 -0.76 -15.74
N ILE A 342 3.47 -0.64 -16.75
CA ILE A 342 4.66 -1.50 -16.86
C ILE A 342 5.64 -1.05 -15.77
N PRO A 343 6.15 -1.98 -14.93
CA PRO A 343 7.12 -1.67 -13.89
C PRO A 343 8.35 -0.94 -14.42
N LEU A 344 8.94 -0.08 -13.60
CA LEU A 344 10.22 0.53 -13.91
C LEU A 344 11.32 -0.54 -13.89
N THR A 345 12.27 -0.42 -14.80
CA THR A 345 13.52 -1.20 -14.76
C THR A 345 14.41 -0.73 -13.60
N THR A 346 15.47 -1.48 -13.30
CA THR A 346 16.44 -1.05 -12.28
C THR A 346 17.06 0.29 -12.63
N ASP A 347 17.47 0.49 -13.88
CA ASP A 347 18.10 1.73 -14.33
C ASP A 347 17.13 2.92 -14.18
N GLU A 348 15.87 2.75 -14.56
CA GLU A 348 14.86 3.79 -14.41
C GLU A 348 14.51 4.07 -12.93
N MET A 349 14.52 3.04 -12.07
CA MET A 349 14.43 3.24 -10.61
C MET A 349 15.61 4.05 -10.10
N ASP A 350 16.82 3.74 -10.54
CA ASP A 350 18.03 4.46 -10.15
C ASP A 350 17.98 5.91 -10.62
N ASP A 351 17.55 6.17 -11.85
CA ASP A 351 17.37 7.51 -12.39
C ASP A 351 16.35 8.31 -11.58
N VAL A 352 15.19 7.72 -11.23
CA VAL A 352 14.15 8.39 -10.41
C VAL A 352 14.66 8.72 -9.01
N PHE A 353 15.34 7.78 -8.34
CA PHE A 353 15.89 8.03 -7.00
C PHE A 353 17.18 8.88 -7.03
N GLY A 354 17.81 8.98 -8.19
CA GLY A 354 18.97 9.85 -8.47
C GLY A 354 18.62 11.32 -8.70
N LEU A 355 17.34 11.66 -8.90
CA LEU A 355 16.88 13.04 -9.12
C LEU A 355 17.36 13.99 -8.01
N PRO A 356 17.47 15.30 -8.30
CA PRO A 356 18.11 16.29 -7.42
C PRO A 356 17.20 16.71 -6.25
N PHE A 357 16.83 15.76 -5.39
CA PHE A 357 16.09 16.06 -4.17
C PHE A 357 16.94 16.81 -3.16
N ALA A 358 16.41 17.91 -2.59
CA ALA A 358 17.03 18.62 -1.47
C ALA A 358 17.06 17.79 -0.17
N ARG A 359 16.22 16.78 -0.04
CA ARG A 359 16.03 15.87 1.10
C ARG A 359 15.66 16.57 2.41
N VAL A 360 15.04 17.72 2.33
CA VAL A 360 14.56 18.52 3.47
C VAL A 360 13.17 19.11 3.17
N PRO A 361 12.42 19.54 4.20
CA PRO A 361 11.21 20.32 4.00
C PRO A 361 11.51 21.64 3.28
N HIS A 362 10.54 22.15 2.55
CA HIS A 362 10.63 23.46 1.91
C HIS A 362 10.96 24.57 2.94
N PRO A 363 11.80 25.58 2.63
CA PRO A 363 12.23 26.62 3.56
C PRO A 363 11.11 27.36 4.29
N LYS A 364 9.92 27.47 3.69
CA LYS A 364 8.75 28.07 4.36
C LYS A 364 8.33 27.39 5.66
N TYR A 365 8.82 26.17 5.92
CA TYR A 365 8.60 25.41 7.16
C TYR A 365 9.76 25.51 8.15
N GLU A 366 10.70 26.43 7.94
CA GLU A 366 11.81 26.63 8.87
C GLU A 366 11.31 26.82 10.31
N GLY A 367 11.93 26.12 11.25
CA GLY A 367 11.55 26.13 12.67
C GLY A 367 10.31 25.30 12.99
N ARG A 368 9.63 24.72 12.02
CA ARG A 368 8.46 23.83 12.22
C ARG A 368 8.82 22.37 12.02
N ARG A 369 8.20 21.49 12.78
CA ARG A 369 8.43 20.07 12.73
C ARG A 369 7.40 19.38 11.84
N ILE A 370 7.83 18.52 10.92
CA ILE A 370 6.96 17.63 10.14
C ILE A 370 7.27 16.19 10.58
N PRO A 371 6.41 15.51 11.36
CA PRO A 371 6.72 14.19 11.95
C PRO A 371 7.05 13.13 10.92
N ALA A 372 6.35 13.10 9.77
CA ALA A 372 6.64 12.15 8.70
C ALA A 372 8.06 12.31 8.16
N TYR A 373 8.54 13.54 7.95
CA TYR A 373 9.91 13.80 7.54
C TYR A 373 10.92 13.34 8.60
N GLU A 374 10.70 13.68 9.88
CA GLU A 374 11.57 13.27 10.98
C GLU A 374 11.75 11.73 11.05
N MET A 375 10.71 11.01 10.70
CA MET A 375 10.71 9.55 10.71
C MET A 375 11.56 8.95 9.57
N ILE A 376 11.56 9.61 8.38
CA ILE A 376 12.16 9.02 7.17
C ILE A 376 13.43 9.70 6.68
N ARG A 377 13.85 10.84 7.23
CA ARG A 377 14.98 11.66 6.72
C ARG A 377 16.30 10.90 6.56
N PHE A 378 16.50 9.84 7.33
CA PHE A 378 17.66 8.94 7.25
C PHE A 378 17.28 7.53 6.81
N SER A 379 16.15 7.37 6.12
CA SER A 379 15.77 6.09 5.52
C SER A 379 16.06 6.08 4.02
N VAL A 380 16.29 4.88 3.49
CA VAL A 380 16.52 4.65 2.08
C VAL A 380 15.54 3.57 1.59
N ASN A 381 14.78 3.92 0.57
CA ASN A 381 13.90 2.98 -0.11
C ASN A 381 14.68 2.21 -1.17
N ILE A 382 14.77 0.89 -1.03
CA ILE A 382 15.56 0.03 -1.92
C ILE A 382 14.73 -0.65 -3.02
N MET A 383 13.41 -0.68 -2.86
CA MET A 383 12.52 -1.35 -3.79
C MET A 383 11.06 -0.89 -3.61
N ARG A 384 10.22 -1.14 -4.60
CA ARG A 384 8.78 -0.95 -4.61
C ARG A 384 8.08 -2.26 -4.99
N GLY A 385 6.79 -2.35 -4.69
CA GLY A 385 5.94 -3.52 -4.93
C GLY A 385 5.95 -4.53 -3.79
N CYS A 386 4.96 -5.43 -3.79
CA CYS A 386 4.86 -6.51 -2.81
C CYS A 386 4.04 -7.67 -3.38
N PHE A 387 4.64 -8.86 -3.50
CA PHE A 387 3.95 -10.06 -3.97
C PHE A 387 3.28 -10.86 -2.83
N GLY A 388 3.20 -10.31 -1.64
CA GLY A 388 2.58 -10.94 -0.47
C GLY A 388 1.09 -11.22 -0.65
N GLY A 389 0.36 -10.31 -1.29
CA GLY A 389 -1.07 -10.47 -1.60
C GLY A 389 -2.00 -10.43 -0.40
N CYS A 390 -1.57 -9.88 0.74
CA CYS A 390 -2.41 -9.80 1.94
C CYS A 390 -3.71 -9.04 1.63
N THR A 391 -4.87 -9.63 1.91
CA THR A 391 -6.17 -9.14 1.47
C THR A 391 -6.60 -7.79 2.04
N PHE A 392 -6.04 -7.43 3.19
CA PHE A 392 -6.31 -6.16 3.90
C PHE A 392 -5.38 -5.02 3.47
N CYS A 393 -4.32 -5.32 2.70
CA CYS A 393 -3.25 -4.38 2.38
C CYS A 393 -3.48 -3.71 1.02
N SER A 394 -3.35 -2.39 0.97
CA SER A 394 -3.51 -1.62 -0.26
C SER A 394 -2.21 -1.48 -1.08
N ILE A 395 -1.06 -1.89 -0.56
CA ILE A 395 0.23 -1.76 -1.24
C ILE A 395 0.21 -2.50 -2.57
N THR A 396 -0.23 -3.75 -2.59
CA THR A 396 -0.33 -4.55 -3.81
C THR A 396 -1.24 -3.90 -4.86
N GLU A 397 -2.32 -3.24 -4.42
CA GLU A 397 -3.30 -2.59 -5.29
C GLU A 397 -2.81 -1.25 -5.84
N HIS A 398 -1.86 -0.62 -5.14
CA HIS A 398 -1.26 0.65 -5.56
C HIS A 398 0.09 0.45 -6.24
N GLU A 399 1.06 -0.18 -5.60
CA GLU A 399 2.41 -0.35 -6.15
C GLU A 399 2.57 -1.55 -7.09
N GLY A 400 1.61 -2.49 -7.04
CA GLY A 400 1.65 -3.73 -7.79
C GLY A 400 2.41 -4.86 -7.10
N ARG A 401 2.44 -6.03 -7.77
CA ARG A 401 3.05 -7.25 -7.22
C ARG A 401 4.45 -7.55 -7.74
N ILE A 402 4.86 -6.90 -8.82
CA ILE A 402 6.21 -7.08 -9.37
C ILE A 402 7.16 -6.17 -8.59
N ILE A 403 8.24 -6.77 -8.09
CA ILE A 403 9.25 -6.03 -7.35
C ILE A 403 10.10 -5.22 -8.29
N GLN A 404 10.20 -3.92 -8.03
CA GLN A 404 11.05 -2.98 -8.75
C GLN A 404 12.20 -2.59 -7.81
N SER A 405 13.37 -3.16 -8.04
CA SER A 405 14.54 -2.97 -7.17
C SER A 405 15.51 -1.97 -7.78
N ARG A 406 16.12 -1.18 -6.94
CA ARG A 406 17.27 -0.32 -7.28
C ARG A 406 18.55 -1.13 -7.37
N SER A 407 19.57 -0.59 -8.03
CA SER A 407 20.92 -1.14 -7.96
C SER A 407 21.57 -0.88 -6.60
N GLU A 408 22.55 -1.70 -6.22
CA GLU A 408 23.32 -1.48 -5.00
C GLU A 408 24.03 -0.12 -5.04
N ASP A 409 24.62 0.24 -6.20
CA ASP A 409 25.34 1.51 -6.35
C ASP A 409 24.45 2.72 -6.14
N SER A 410 23.24 2.72 -6.70
CA SER A 410 22.25 3.78 -6.48
C SER A 410 21.92 3.94 -5.00
N ILE A 411 21.74 2.83 -4.27
CA ILE A 411 21.43 2.83 -2.84
C ILE A 411 22.61 3.34 -2.02
N ILE A 412 23.81 2.88 -2.32
CA ILE A 412 25.06 3.32 -1.64
C ILE A 412 25.29 4.81 -1.85
N ASN A 413 25.17 5.29 -3.09
CA ASN A 413 25.30 6.72 -3.41
C ASN A 413 24.28 7.58 -2.64
N GLU A 414 23.05 7.08 -2.43
CA GLU A 414 22.06 7.79 -1.61
C GLU A 414 22.44 7.82 -0.12
N ILE A 415 22.98 6.71 0.42
CA ILE A 415 23.49 6.70 1.80
C ILE A 415 24.63 7.70 1.98
N GLU A 416 25.52 7.81 1.00
CA GLU A 416 26.61 8.80 1.02
C GLU A 416 26.06 10.23 0.96
N LYS A 417 25.09 10.53 0.10
CA LYS A 417 24.39 11.82 0.07
C LYS A 417 23.73 12.15 1.42
N ILE A 418 23.07 11.19 2.06
CA ILE A 418 22.50 11.37 3.41
C ILE A 418 23.60 11.71 4.42
N ARG A 419 24.71 10.98 4.40
CA ARG A 419 25.85 11.21 5.30
C ARG A 419 26.42 12.62 5.15
N ASP A 420 26.60 13.06 3.91
CA ASP A 420 27.36 14.26 3.60
C ASP A 420 26.50 15.53 3.59
N MET A 421 25.21 15.42 3.25
CA MET A 421 24.35 16.58 2.99
C MET A 421 23.16 16.72 3.95
N THR A 422 22.68 15.63 4.58
CA THR A 422 21.46 15.74 5.39
C THR A 422 21.76 16.26 6.80
N PRO A 423 21.18 17.40 7.21
CA PRO A 423 21.44 17.97 8.52
C PRO A 423 21.12 17.02 9.68
N GLY A 424 22.01 16.99 10.68
CA GLY A 424 21.80 16.18 11.90
C GLY A 424 22.05 14.69 11.73
N PHE A 425 22.70 14.24 10.67
CA PHE A 425 23.10 12.84 10.52
C PHE A 425 24.11 12.43 11.60
N THR A 426 23.81 11.35 12.31
CA THR A 426 24.62 10.86 13.43
C THR A 426 25.38 9.57 13.12
N GLY A 427 25.40 9.16 11.87
CA GLY A 427 25.97 7.89 11.42
C GLY A 427 24.98 6.71 11.44
N VAL A 428 23.67 6.98 11.62
CA VAL A 428 22.66 5.92 11.67
C VAL A 428 21.70 6.05 10.50
N ILE A 429 21.67 5.05 9.63
CA ILE A 429 20.58 4.86 8.67
C ILE A 429 19.42 4.22 9.43
N SER A 430 18.29 4.93 9.49
CA SER A 430 17.14 4.53 10.33
C SER A 430 16.35 3.37 9.75
N ASP A 431 16.34 3.23 8.42
CA ASP A 431 15.75 2.10 7.70
C ASP A 431 16.39 1.94 6.32
N LEU A 432 16.80 0.74 5.98
CA LEU A 432 17.22 0.35 4.64
C LEU A 432 16.24 -0.72 4.16
N GLY A 433 15.13 -0.29 3.56
CA GLY A 433 14.01 -1.18 3.32
C GLY A 433 13.04 -0.70 2.24
N GLY A 434 11.79 -1.10 2.35
CA GLY A 434 10.71 -0.81 1.42
C GLY A 434 9.37 -1.33 1.95
N PRO A 435 8.35 -1.54 1.11
CA PRO A 435 7.06 -2.08 1.54
C PRO A 435 7.17 -3.42 2.27
N THR A 436 8.18 -4.22 1.92
CA THR A 436 8.57 -5.45 2.60
C THR A 436 10.09 -5.62 2.45
N ALA A 437 10.83 -5.43 3.53
CA ALA A 437 12.29 -5.30 3.51
C ALA A 437 13.02 -6.45 2.78
N ASN A 438 12.58 -7.69 2.98
CA ASN A 438 13.23 -8.88 2.42
C ASN A 438 12.62 -9.38 1.10
N MET A 439 12.07 -8.48 0.29
CA MET A 439 11.69 -8.78 -1.09
C MET A 439 12.63 -8.17 -2.15
N TYR A 440 13.68 -7.48 -1.70
CA TYR A 440 14.68 -6.89 -2.60
C TYR A 440 15.28 -7.93 -3.53
N ARG A 441 15.24 -7.67 -4.85
CA ARG A 441 15.74 -8.56 -5.92
C ARG A 441 15.06 -9.93 -6.00
N LEU A 442 13.95 -10.15 -5.28
CA LEU A 442 13.17 -11.37 -5.44
C LEU A 442 12.17 -11.21 -6.57
N ALA A 443 12.15 -12.19 -7.47
CA ALA A 443 11.28 -12.21 -8.65
C ALA A 443 10.96 -13.65 -9.06
N CYS A 444 10.12 -13.85 -10.07
CA CYS A 444 9.99 -15.14 -10.71
C CYS A 444 11.30 -15.58 -11.37
N LYS A 445 11.53 -16.89 -11.46
CA LYS A 445 12.73 -17.48 -12.08
C LYS A 445 12.90 -17.11 -13.54
N THR A 446 11.79 -16.89 -14.26
CA THR A 446 11.80 -16.39 -15.63
C THR A 446 10.74 -15.32 -15.87
N THR A 447 10.98 -14.45 -16.85
CA THR A 447 10.08 -13.36 -17.26
C THR A 447 8.82 -13.89 -17.96
N GLU A 448 8.89 -15.04 -18.61
CA GLU A 448 7.78 -15.70 -19.28
C GLU A 448 6.75 -16.16 -18.24
N ILE A 449 7.21 -16.84 -17.17
CA ILE A 449 6.37 -17.27 -16.06
C ILE A 449 5.75 -16.04 -15.37
N GLU A 450 6.53 -15.00 -15.10
CA GLU A 450 6.05 -13.78 -14.48
C GLU A 450 4.95 -13.13 -15.33
N SER A 451 5.19 -13.02 -16.66
CA SER A 451 4.24 -12.39 -17.58
C SER A 451 2.94 -13.17 -17.72
N ALA A 452 2.97 -14.50 -17.61
CA ALA A 452 1.78 -15.36 -17.72
C ALA A 452 1.04 -15.51 -16.38
N CYS A 453 1.68 -15.22 -15.26
CA CYS A 453 1.17 -15.52 -13.92
C CYS A 453 -0.10 -14.72 -13.56
N ARG A 454 -1.10 -15.40 -13.01
CA ARG A 454 -2.35 -14.79 -12.50
C ARG A 454 -2.60 -15.09 -11.00
N ARG A 455 -1.59 -15.60 -10.30
CA ARG A 455 -1.68 -15.85 -8.85
C ARG A 455 -1.80 -14.53 -8.10
N LEU A 456 -2.62 -14.52 -7.03
CA LEU A 456 -2.80 -13.33 -6.18
C LEU A 456 -1.68 -13.16 -5.15
N SER A 457 -0.91 -14.23 -4.89
CA SER A 457 0.23 -14.21 -3.96
C SER A 457 1.30 -15.20 -4.41
N CYS A 458 2.58 -14.84 -4.21
CA CYS A 458 3.71 -15.74 -4.44
C CYS A 458 4.11 -16.52 -3.18
N VAL A 459 3.48 -16.22 -2.03
CA VAL A 459 3.85 -16.80 -0.72
C VAL A 459 2.65 -17.42 0.02
N TYR A 460 1.47 -17.43 -0.59
CA TYR A 460 0.28 -18.06 -0.02
C TYR A 460 -0.43 -18.96 -1.07
N PRO A 461 -0.94 -20.17 -0.67
CA PRO A 461 -0.87 -20.82 0.64
C PRO A 461 0.52 -21.30 1.06
N GLY A 462 1.44 -21.37 0.15
CA GLY A 462 2.86 -21.68 0.34
C GLY A 462 3.71 -20.88 -0.64
N ILE A 463 5.02 -20.87 -0.43
CA ILE A 463 5.98 -20.22 -1.32
C ILE A 463 5.93 -20.89 -2.70
N CYS A 464 5.78 -20.06 -3.73
CA CYS A 464 5.74 -20.51 -5.11
C CYS A 464 7.07 -21.14 -5.52
N SER A 465 7.03 -22.34 -6.11
CA SER A 465 8.23 -23.04 -6.57
C SER A 465 9.01 -22.29 -7.67
N ASN A 466 8.34 -21.36 -8.38
CA ASN A 466 8.96 -20.50 -9.37
C ASN A 466 9.44 -19.15 -8.82
N LEU A 467 9.26 -18.89 -7.54
CA LEU A 467 9.83 -17.71 -6.91
C LEU A 467 11.32 -17.96 -6.63
N ASN A 468 12.17 -17.02 -7.04
CA ASN A 468 13.53 -16.96 -6.52
C ASN A 468 13.49 -16.42 -5.09
N THR A 469 14.02 -17.16 -4.12
CA THR A 469 14.06 -16.82 -2.69
C THR A 469 15.48 -16.54 -2.20
N ASP A 470 16.43 -16.29 -3.11
CA ASP A 470 17.82 -16.01 -2.77
C ASP A 470 17.97 -14.60 -2.16
N HIS A 471 18.32 -14.54 -0.87
CA HIS A 471 18.57 -13.30 -0.14
C HIS A 471 20.03 -12.81 -0.23
N ASN A 472 20.94 -13.51 -0.93
CA ASN A 472 22.33 -13.09 -1.03
C ASN A 472 22.51 -11.67 -1.57
N PRO A 473 21.75 -11.19 -2.58
CA PRO A 473 21.86 -9.78 -3.01
C PRO A 473 21.50 -8.78 -1.88
N LEU A 474 20.52 -9.10 -1.03
CA LEU A 474 20.16 -8.26 0.09
C LEU A 474 21.22 -8.27 1.20
N ILE A 475 21.78 -9.43 1.50
CA ILE A 475 22.88 -9.58 2.45
C ILE A 475 24.11 -8.79 1.97
N SER A 476 24.45 -8.88 0.69
CA SER A 476 25.55 -8.11 0.06
C SER A 476 25.33 -6.60 0.25
N LEU A 477 24.15 -6.11 -0.09
CA LEU A 477 23.78 -4.70 0.09
C LEU A 477 23.92 -4.26 1.54
N TYR A 478 23.43 -5.05 2.50
CA TYR A 478 23.49 -4.71 3.92
C TYR A 478 24.94 -4.61 4.43
N ARG A 479 25.79 -5.56 4.04
CA ARG A 479 27.22 -5.56 4.38
C ARG A 479 27.91 -4.35 3.79
N ARG A 480 27.70 -4.08 2.51
CA ARG A 480 28.27 -2.93 1.81
C ARG A 480 27.83 -1.60 2.44
N ALA A 481 26.55 -1.45 2.75
CA ALA A 481 26.03 -0.24 3.40
C ALA A 481 26.60 -0.01 4.81
N ARG A 482 26.80 -1.09 5.56
CA ARG A 482 27.38 -1.04 6.92
C ARG A 482 28.86 -0.64 6.91
N ASP A 483 29.58 -1.05 5.88
CA ASP A 483 31.03 -0.85 5.79
C ASP A 483 31.41 0.54 5.26
N LEU A 484 30.43 1.39 4.94
CA LEU A 484 30.67 2.77 4.47
C LEU A 484 31.31 3.64 5.55
N PRO A 485 32.37 4.39 5.24
CA PRO A 485 32.96 5.35 6.16
C PRO A 485 31.93 6.36 6.67
N GLY A 486 31.90 6.59 7.98
CA GLY A 486 30.95 7.53 8.62
C GLY A 486 29.57 6.92 8.94
N VAL A 487 29.27 5.71 8.45
CA VAL A 487 28.08 4.96 8.82
C VAL A 487 28.42 4.07 10.01
N LYS A 488 27.75 4.29 11.13
CA LYS A 488 27.92 3.52 12.38
C LYS A 488 26.94 2.37 12.49
N LYS A 489 25.76 2.53 11.90
CA LYS A 489 24.68 1.56 12.00
C LYS A 489 23.69 1.69 10.84
N VAL A 490 23.27 0.57 10.31
CA VAL A 490 22.17 0.45 9.35
C VAL A 490 21.09 -0.36 10.01
N LEU A 491 19.90 0.21 10.20
CA LEU A 491 18.75 -0.46 10.80
C LEU A 491 17.75 -0.89 9.73
N ILE A 492 16.99 -1.92 10.06
CA ILE A 492 15.82 -2.37 9.29
C ILE A 492 14.61 -2.19 10.20
N ALA A 493 13.83 -1.16 9.89
CA ALA A 493 12.60 -0.81 10.60
C ALA A 493 11.33 -1.17 9.82
N SER A 494 11.44 -1.36 8.50
CA SER A 494 10.41 -1.86 7.62
C SER A 494 9.97 -3.26 8.01
N GLY A 495 8.70 -3.59 7.77
CA GLY A 495 8.18 -4.94 7.96
C GLY A 495 8.88 -5.95 7.04
N LEU A 496 9.00 -7.18 7.50
CA LEU A 496 9.54 -8.27 6.70
C LEU A 496 8.59 -9.46 6.61
N ARG A 497 8.75 -10.26 5.57
CA ARG A 497 8.07 -11.54 5.41
C ARG A 497 8.88 -12.62 6.11
N TYR A 498 8.41 -13.03 7.29
CA TYR A 498 9.07 -14.08 8.09
C TYR A 498 9.02 -15.45 7.43
N ASP A 499 8.00 -15.72 6.61
CA ASP A 499 7.87 -16.93 5.81
C ASP A 499 8.96 -17.07 4.73
N LEU A 500 9.40 -15.97 4.15
CA LEU A 500 10.59 -15.96 3.28
C LEU A 500 11.89 -16.00 4.09
N ALA A 501 11.93 -15.33 5.23
CA ALA A 501 13.14 -15.26 6.06
C ALA A 501 13.54 -16.62 6.63
N VAL A 502 12.58 -17.48 7.00
CA VAL A 502 12.89 -18.85 7.52
C VAL A 502 13.57 -19.75 6.47
N GLU A 503 13.42 -19.43 5.18
CA GLU A 503 14.12 -20.17 4.11
C GLU A 503 15.58 -19.73 3.94
N SER A 504 16.01 -18.65 4.61
CA SER A 504 17.38 -18.12 4.55
C SER A 504 17.95 -17.84 5.96
N PRO A 505 18.46 -18.86 6.64
CA PRO A 505 19.06 -18.69 7.98
C PRO A 505 20.19 -17.66 8.01
N GLU A 506 20.99 -17.57 6.95
CA GLU A 506 22.08 -16.60 6.83
C GLU A 506 21.54 -15.16 6.84
N TYR A 507 20.43 -14.90 6.14
CA TYR A 507 19.76 -13.61 6.18
C TYR A 507 19.28 -13.24 7.60
N VAL A 508 18.67 -14.19 8.32
CA VAL A 508 18.21 -13.95 9.69
C VAL A 508 19.39 -13.70 10.63
N GLU A 509 20.50 -14.41 10.46
CA GLU A 509 21.72 -14.19 11.23
C GLU A 509 22.32 -12.80 11.00
N GLU A 510 22.45 -12.38 9.73
CA GLU A 510 22.93 -11.04 9.35
C GLU A 510 22.01 -9.95 9.96
N LEU A 511 20.68 -10.10 9.76
CA LEU A 511 19.67 -9.18 10.28
C LEU A 511 19.79 -9.00 11.79
N VAL A 512 19.78 -10.08 12.54
CA VAL A 512 19.84 -10.09 14.02
C VAL A 512 21.18 -9.54 14.51
N THR A 513 22.27 -9.94 13.87
CA THR A 513 23.61 -9.56 14.32
C THR A 513 23.89 -8.08 14.08
N HIS A 514 23.38 -7.48 13.01
CA HIS A 514 23.83 -6.15 12.60
C HIS A 514 22.71 -5.10 12.50
N HIS A 515 21.46 -5.49 12.16
CA HIS A 515 20.45 -4.55 11.68
C HIS A 515 19.24 -4.36 12.61
N VAL A 516 19.14 -5.13 13.69
CA VAL A 516 18.09 -4.97 14.71
C VAL A 516 18.59 -4.12 15.87
N GLY A 517 17.88 -3.03 16.14
CA GLY A 517 18.24 -2.05 17.17
C GLY A 517 17.75 -2.38 18.60
N GLY A 518 17.18 -3.56 18.81
CA GLY A 518 16.60 -3.99 20.10
C GLY A 518 15.20 -4.60 19.90
N TYR A 519 14.44 -4.08 18.96
CA TYR A 519 13.09 -4.58 18.63
C TYR A 519 12.97 -4.82 17.13
N LEU A 520 12.36 -5.96 16.76
CA LEU A 520 11.99 -6.26 15.39
C LEU A 520 10.46 -6.42 15.30
N LYS A 521 9.84 -5.62 14.45
CA LYS A 521 8.40 -5.70 14.17
C LYS A 521 8.13 -6.85 13.22
N ILE A 522 7.13 -7.67 13.54
CA ILE A 522 6.74 -8.83 12.74
C ILE A 522 5.22 -8.95 12.73
N ALA A 523 4.63 -9.39 11.64
CA ALA A 523 3.19 -9.34 11.46
C ALA A 523 2.58 -10.72 11.18
N PRO A 524 2.40 -11.59 12.20
CA PRO A 524 1.62 -12.84 12.04
C PRO A 524 0.15 -12.59 11.76
N GLU A 525 -0.42 -11.50 12.25
CA GLU A 525 -1.79 -10.98 12.11
C GLU A 525 -2.85 -11.78 12.89
N HIS A 526 -2.75 -13.10 12.98
CA HIS A 526 -3.62 -13.98 13.75
C HIS A 526 -2.90 -15.30 14.07
N THR A 527 -3.53 -16.15 14.89
CA THR A 527 -3.06 -17.52 15.21
C THR A 527 -3.87 -18.59 14.49
N GLU A 528 -5.15 -18.33 14.27
CA GLU A 528 -6.10 -19.31 13.74
C GLU A 528 -6.10 -19.36 12.21
N ASP A 529 -6.12 -20.58 11.64
CA ASP A 529 -6.07 -20.81 10.19
C ASP A 529 -7.28 -20.21 9.45
N GLY A 530 -8.44 -20.16 10.10
CA GLY A 530 -9.65 -19.55 9.57
C GLY A 530 -9.40 -18.10 9.14
N PRO A 531 -9.12 -17.18 10.06
CA PRO A 531 -8.75 -15.81 9.77
C PRO A 531 -7.53 -15.67 8.86
N LEU A 532 -6.45 -16.43 9.13
CA LEU A 532 -5.22 -16.37 8.34
C LEU A 532 -5.44 -16.67 6.86
N SER A 533 -6.31 -17.65 6.57
CA SER A 533 -6.69 -18.00 5.19
C SER A 533 -7.42 -16.86 4.48
N LYS A 534 -8.23 -16.06 5.18
CA LYS A 534 -8.91 -14.89 4.63
C LYS A 534 -7.96 -13.70 4.44
N MET A 535 -6.91 -13.66 5.24
CA MET A 535 -5.85 -12.65 5.16
C MET A 535 -4.79 -12.98 4.10
N MET A 536 -4.76 -14.22 3.57
CA MET A 536 -3.67 -14.77 2.74
C MET A 536 -2.33 -14.71 3.47
N LYS A 537 -2.32 -15.14 4.74
CA LYS A 537 -1.13 -15.23 5.59
C LYS A 537 -0.81 -16.70 5.89
N PRO A 538 0.46 -17.05 6.08
CA PRO A 538 0.85 -18.41 6.47
C PRO A 538 0.32 -18.75 7.88
N GLY A 539 0.17 -20.04 8.18
CA GLY A 539 -0.18 -20.51 9.51
C GLY A 539 0.83 -20.10 10.58
N ILE A 540 0.39 -20.02 11.84
CA ILE A 540 1.18 -19.51 12.98
C ILE A 540 2.49 -20.29 13.20
N GLY A 541 2.53 -21.58 12.88
CA GLY A 541 3.75 -22.38 13.00
C GLY A 541 4.95 -21.86 12.18
N THR A 542 4.71 -21.10 11.12
CA THR A 542 5.77 -20.42 10.37
C THR A 542 6.38 -19.27 11.20
N TYR A 543 5.53 -18.52 11.91
CA TYR A 543 6.00 -17.51 12.85
C TYR A 543 6.81 -18.12 14.00
N GLU A 544 6.35 -19.22 14.55
CA GLU A 544 7.04 -19.93 15.64
C GLU A 544 8.44 -20.39 15.22
N ARG A 545 8.57 -20.95 14.00
CA ARG A 545 9.89 -21.30 13.44
C ARG A 545 10.79 -20.07 13.31
N PHE A 546 10.26 -18.94 12.83
CA PHE A 546 11.00 -17.69 12.74
C PHE A 546 11.42 -17.18 14.13
N SER A 547 10.51 -17.22 15.12
CA SER A 547 10.79 -16.79 16.48
C SER A 547 11.92 -17.61 17.11
N ALA A 548 11.88 -18.94 16.97
CA ALA A 548 12.95 -19.81 17.45
C ALA A 548 14.30 -19.51 16.78
N MET A 549 14.29 -19.25 15.47
CA MET A 549 15.50 -18.87 14.73
C MET A 549 16.04 -17.50 15.19
N PHE A 550 15.17 -16.52 15.36
CA PHE A 550 15.50 -15.19 15.87
C PHE A 550 16.15 -15.27 17.26
N GLU A 551 15.57 -16.04 18.18
CA GLU A 551 16.12 -16.25 19.52
C GLU A 551 17.48 -16.93 19.49
N LYS A 552 17.65 -17.96 18.65
CA LYS A 552 18.92 -18.66 18.46
C LYS A 552 20.03 -17.68 18.06
N PHE A 553 19.79 -16.86 17.04
CA PHE A 553 20.79 -15.90 16.55
C PHE A 553 21.00 -14.72 17.50
N THR A 554 19.94 -14.27 18.20
CA THR A 554 20.05 -13.25 19.25
C THR A 554 21.00 -13.72 20.39
N LYS A 555 20.84 -14.96 20.82
CA LYS A 555 21.75 -15.58 21.81
C LYS A 555 23.17 -15.68 21.27
N LYS A 556 23.34 -16.16 20.02
CA LYS A 556 24.65 -16.25 19.36
C LYS A 556 25.36 -14.89 19.27
N ALA A 557 24.58 -13.82 18.96
CA ALA A 557 25.12 -12.46 18.88
C ALA A 557 25.36 -11.79 20.23
N GLY A 558 25.02 -12.42 21.36
CA GLY A 558 25.18 -11.87 22.73
C GLY A 558 24.32 -10.62 22.97
N LYS A 559 23.21 -10.46 22.25
CA LYS A 559 22.36 -9.27 22.31
C LYS A 559 21.06 -9.49 23.11
N LYS A 560 20.41 -8.39 23.48
CA LYS A 560 19.07 -8.38 24.06
C LYS A 560 18.11 -7.77 23.03
N GLN A 561 17.44 -8.62 22.27
CA GLN A 561 16.53 -8.22 21.22
C GLN A 561 15.20 -8.96 21.38
N TYR A 562 14.11 -8.33 20.90
CA TYR A 562 12.77 -8.83 21.10
C TYR A 562 11.95 -8.69 19.81
N LEU A 563 11.08 -9.69 19.54
CA LEU A 563 10.06 -9.59 18.51
C LEU A 563 8.86 -8.83 19.06
N ILE A 564 8.28 -7.96 18.21
CA ILE A 564 7.02 -7.29 18.47
C ILE A 564 6.01 -7.78 17.43
N PRO A 565 5.23 -8.82 17.76
CA PRO A 565 4.21 -9.32 16.84
C PRO A 565 3.01 -8.38 16.78
N TYR A 566 2.51 -8.15 15.55
CA TYR A 566 1.29 -7.41 15.28
C TYR A 566 0.15 -8.36 14.97
N PHE A 567 -1.04 -8.06 15.53
CA PHE A 567 -2.27 -8.80 15.31
C PHE A 567 -3.41 -7.86 14.92
N ILE A 568 -4.31 -8.32 14.04
CA ILE A 568 -5.45 -7.54 13.56
C ILE A 568 -6.73 -8.01 14.22
N ALA A 569 -7.40 -7.12 14.95
CA ALA A 569 -8.74 -7.34 15.46
C ALA A 569 -9.80 -7.10 14.38
N ALA A 570 -10.90 -7.83 14.42
CA ALA A 570 -12.10 -7.62 13.61
C ALA A 570 -11.90 -7.71 12.07
N HIS A 571 -10.94 -8.51 11.60
CA HIS A 571 -10.84 -8.82 10.18
C HIS A 571 -12.08 -9.63 9.73
N PRO A 572 -12.62 -9.40 8.51
CA PRO A 572 -13.72 -10.23 8.00
C PRO A 572 -13.41 -11.72 8.03
N GLY A 573 -14.33 -12.50 8.57
CA GLY A 573 -14.16 -13.94 8.76
C GLY A 573 -13.41 -14.35 10.04
N THR A 574 -13.22 -13.40 10.99
CA THR A 574 -12.75 -13.70 12.34
C THR A 574 -13.94 -13.76 13.30
N SER A 575 -14.12 -14.88 13.98
CA SER A 575 -15.13 -15.04 15.02
C SER A 575 -14.61 -14.58 16.39
N GLU A 576 -15.54 -14.40 17.31
CA GLU A 576 -15.21 -14.11 18.71
C GLU A 576 -14.41 -15.28 19.34
N ASN A 577 -14.69 -16.53 18.94
CA ASN A 577 -13.93 -17.69 19.43
C ASN A 577 -12.48 -17.67 18.90
N ASP A 578 -12.27 -17.32 17.62
CA ASP A 578 -10.90 -17.16 17.08
C ASP A 578 -10.11 -16.14 17.90
N MET A 579 -10.77 -15.06 18.35
CA MET A 579 -10.12 -14.04 19.18
C MET A 579 -9.85 -14.51 20.61
N VAL A 580 -10.65 -15.42 21.15
CA VAL A 580 -10.38 -16.06 22.46
C VAL A 580 -9.15 -16.95 22.35
N GLU A 581 -9.08 -17.80 21.31
CA GLU A 581 -7.92 -18.66 21.10
C GLU A 581 -6.63 -17.82 20.88
N LEU A 582 -6.72 -16.73 20.12
CA LEU A 582 -5.59 -15.78 19.98
C LEU A 582 -5.20 -15.17 21.34
N ALA A 583 -6.17 -14.80 22.19
CA ALA A 583 -5.89 -14.24 23.52
C ALA A 583 -5.21 -15.26 24.44
N LEU A 584 -5.64 -16.53 24.38
CA LEU A 584 -5.00 -17.65 25.09
C LEU A 584 -3.57 -17.89 24.61
N TRP A 585 -3.35 -17.86 23.31
CA TRP A 585 -2.01 -17.96 22.74
C TRP A 585 -1.10 -16.79 23.21
N LEU A 586 -1.60 -15.56 23.20
CA LEU A 586 -0.88 -14.39 23.71
C LEU A 586 -0.50 -14.59 25.19
N LYS A 587 -1.42 -15.09 26.00
CA LYS A 587 -1.18 -15.36 27.42
C LYS A 587 -0.14 -16.45 27.65
N SER A 588 -0.25 -17.58 26.93
CA SER A 588 0.70 -18.71 27.06
C SER A 588 2.13 -18.31 26.66
N HIS A 589 2.28 -17.36 25.70
CA HIS A 589 3.57 -16.80 25.31
C HIS A 589 4.00 -15.57 26.13
N ASN A 590 3.26 -15.26 27.19
CA ASN A 590 3.51 -14.11 28.07
C ASN A 590 3.62 -12.78 27.30
N PHE A 591 2.83 -12.64 26.22
CA PHE A 591 2.82 -11.47 25.36
C PHE A 591 1.67 -10.53 25.74
N ARG A 592 1.95 -9.23 25.87
CA ARG A 592 0.98 -8.18 26.18
C ARG A 592 0.99 -7.14 25.09
N ALA A 593 -0.10 -7.04 24.34
CA ALA A 593 -0.25 -6.06 23.30
C ALA A 593 -0.73 -4.72 23.87
N ASP A 594 0.13 -3.71 23.91
CA ASP A 594 -0.26 -2.36 24.33
C ASP A 594 -0.99 -1.61 23.20
N GLN A 595 -0.57 -1.83 21.96
CA GLN A 595 -1.21 -1.28 20.77
C GLN A 595 -1.89 -2.39 19.98
N VAL A 596 -3.16 -2.17 19.66
CA VAL A 596 -4.00 -3.11 18.90
C VAL A 596 -4.47 -2.43 17.62
N GLN A 597 -4.24 -3.10 16.50
CA GLN A 597 -4.77 -2.67 15.22
C GLN A 597 -6.15 -3.31 15.01
N THR A 598 -7.14 -2.47 14.74
CA THR A 598 -8.45 -2.93 14.29
C THR A 598 -8.48 -2.86 12.78
N TYR A 599 -9.02 -3.90 12.16
CA TYR A 599 -9.22 -3.92 10.71
C TYR A 599 -9.92 -2.65 10.22
N TYR A 600 -9.33 -2.05 9.20
CA TYR A 600 -9.79 -0.83 8.58
C TYR A 600 -10.11 -1.12 7.10
N PRO A 601 -11.39 -1.01 6.69
CA PRO A 601 -11.78 -1.28 5.30
C PRO A 601 -11.22 -0.22 4.35
N SER A 602 -10.00 -0.44 3.86
CA SER A 602 -9.41 0.41 2.82
C SER A 602 -10.12 0.19 1.48
N PRO A 603 -10.45 1.24 0.73
CA PRO A 603 -11.07 1.06 -0.57
C PRO A 603 -10.28 0.10 -1.46
N MET A 604 -10.98 -0.67 -2.28
CA MET A 604 -10.44 -1.66 -3.23
C MET A 604 -9.72 -2.87 -2.65
N ALA A 605 -9.30 -2.89 -1.39
CA ALA A 605 -8.70 -4.08 -0.78
C ALA A 605 -9.67 -5.28 -0.80
N THR A 606 -9.16 -6.49 -1.08
CA THR A 606 -9.99 -7.71 -1.17
C THR A 606 -10.79 -7.96 0.12
N ALA A 607 -10.19 -7.72 1.29
CA ALA A 607 -10.87 -7.84 2.57
C ALA A 607 -12.01 -6.81 2.73
N THR A 608 -11.93 -5.65 2.10
CA THR A 608 -13.02 -4.67 2.07
C THR A 608 -14.21 -5.17 1.27
N ALA A 609 -13.96 -5.91 0.18
CA ALA A 609 -15.04 -6.60 -0.52
C ALA A 609 -15.66 -7.70 0.34
N MET A 610 -14.88 -8.45 1.12
CA MET A 610 -15.40 -9.40 2.11
C MET A 610 -16.27 -8.69 3.16
N TYR A 611 -15.77 -7.56 3.68
CA TYR A 611 -16.47 -6.75 4.69
C TYR A 611 -17.82 -6.24 4.19
N HIS A 612 -17.85 -5.68 2.97
CA HIS A 612 -19.08 -5.13 2.40
C HIS A 612 -20.05 -6.22 1.96
N SER A 613 -19.58 -7.22 1.22
CA SER A 613 -20.46 -8.18 0.55
C SER A 613 -20.82 -9.40 1.37
N GLY A 614 -20.06 -9.73 2.43
CA GLY A 614 -20.19 -10.99 3.13
C GLY A 614 -19.84 -12.21 2.27
N ARG A 615 -19.05 -12.04 1.22
CA ARG A 615 -18.59 -13.10 0.30
C ARG A 615 -17.07 -13.11 0.23
N ASN A 616 -16.48 -14.26 -0.12
CA ASN A 616 -15.03 -14.40 -0.29
C ASN A 616 -14.61 -14.24 -1.76
N PRO A 617 -14.06 -13.08 -2.19
CA PRO A 617 -13.62 -12.86 -3.58
C PRO A 617 -12.38 -13.68 -3.97
N LEU A 618 -11.67 -14.26 -3.02
CA LEU A 618 -10.55 -15.18 -3.31
C LEU A 618 -11.04 -16.47 -3.98
N LYS A 619 -12.30 -16.82 -3.76
CA LYS A 619 -12.97 -17.98 -4.35
C LYS A 619 -14.00 -17.55 -5.38
N ARG A 620 -14.52 -18.53 -6.11
CA ARG A 620 -15.60 -18.30 -7.06
C ARG A 620 -16.82 -17.68 -6.39
N ILE A 621 -17.28 -16.54 -6.92
CA ILE A 621 -18.49 -15.87 -6.47
C ILE A 621 -19.71 -16.51 -7.15
N SER A 622 -20.75 -16.81 -6.36
CA SER A 622 -22.02 -17.35 -6.84
C SER A 622 -23.13 -16.94 -5.90
N TYR A 623 -24.33 -16.71 -6.42
CA TYR A 623 -25.52 -16.45 -5.61
C TYR A 623 -25.86 -17.62 -4.68
N LYS A 624 -25.72 -18.86 -5.18
CA LYS A 624 -26.14 -20.09 -4.46
C LYS A 624 -25.02 -20.77 -3.68
N ARG A 625 -23.77 -20.80 -4.20
CA ARG A 625 -22.69 -21.68 -3.71
C ARG A 625 -21.40 -20.94 -3.30
N GLY A 626 -21.42 -19.60 -3.25
CA GLY A 626 -20.25 -18.83 -2.83
C GLY A 626 -19.95 -18.96 -1.33
N GLU A 627 -18.68 -18.96 -0.94
CA GLU A 627 -18.30 -18.92 0.48
C GLU A 627 -18.79 -17.63 1.13
N LYS A 628 -19.56 -17.78 2.20
CA LYS A 628 -20.04 -16.65 3.01
C LYS A 628 -18.99 -16.28 4.05
N ILE A 629 -18.80 -14.98 4.26
CA ILE A 629 -17.92 -14.42 5.27
C ILE A 629 -18.78 -13.58 6.23
N SER A 630 -18.54 -13.73 7.52
CA SER A 630 -19.17 -12.89 8.53
C SER A 630 -18.30 -11.66 8.77
N PRO A 631 -18.71 -10.45 8.34
CA PRO A 631 -17.98 -9.23 8.65
C PRO A 631 -18.28 -8.79 10.08
N VAL A 632 -17.26 -8.32 10.79
CA VAL A 632 -17.40 -7.75 12.14
C VAL A 632 -17.75 -6.27 12.01
N ARG A 633 -19.04 -5.96 11.80
CA ARG A 633 -19.55 -4.58 11.63
C ARG A 633 -19.98 -3.94 12.93
N ASP A 634 -20.53 -4.74 13.82
CA ASP A 634 -21.03 -4.29 15.12
C ASP A 634 -19.90 -3.70 15.97
N LEU A 635 -20.13 -2.52 16.54
CA LEU A 635 -19.11 -1.79 17.29
C LEU A 635 -18.74 -2.48 18.61
N ASP A 636 -19.69 -3.15 19.25
CA ASP A 636 -19.44 -3.83 20.53
C ASP A 636 -18.63 -5.11 20.28
N LYS A 637 -18.89 -5.84 19.19
CA LYS A 637 -18.05 -6.96 18.76
C LYS A 637 -16.63 -6.48 18.39
N ARG A 638 -16.50 -5.37 17.68
CA ARG A 638 -15.17 -4.78 17.37
C ARG A 638 -14.42 -4.39 18.64
N ARG A 639 -15.12 -3.83 19.63
CA ARG A 639 -14.55 -3.50 20.95
C ARG A 639 -14.13 -4.75 21.71
N LEU A 640 -14.97 -5.80 21.67
CA LEU A 640 -14.66 -7.11 22.29
C LEU A 640 -13.40 -7.72 21.66
N HIS A 641 -13.27 -7.73 20.33
CA HIS A 641 -12.06 -8.23 19.66
C HIS A 641 -10.81 -7.45 20.10
N LYS A 642 -10.91 -6.12 20.25
CA LYS A 642 -9.80 -5.30 20.80
C LYS A 642 -9.51 -5.62 22.26
N ALA A 643 -10.55 -5.82 23.05
CA ALA A 643 -10.44 -6.16 24.48
C ALA A 643 -9.72 -7.50 24.68
N LEU A 644 -10.06 -8.51 23.87
CA LEU A 644 -9.41 -9.83 23.90
C LEU A 644 -7.90 -9.75 23.57
N LEU A 645 -7.49 -8.92 22.60
CA LEU A 645 -6.07 -8.68 22.34
C LEU A 645 -5.37 -7.97 23.51
N ARG A 646 -6.11 -7.20 24.31
CA ARG A 646 -5.62 -6.54 25.53
C ARG A 646 -6.16 -7.22 26.78
N TYR A 647 -6.20 -8.54 26.79
CA TYR A 647 -6.71 -9.36 27.91
C TYR A 647 -6.05 -9.02 29.25
N HIS A 648 -4.84 -8.52 29.24
CA HIS A 648 -4.06 -8.14 30.40
C HIS A 648 -4.48 -6.81 31.06
N ASP A 649 -5.30 -6.00 30.37
CA ASP A 649 -5.79 -4.72 30.84
C ASP A 649 -7.08 -4.91 31.68
N PRO A 650 -7.07 -4.60 33.00
CA PRO A 650 -8.24 -4.79 33.84
C PRO A 650 -9.49 -4.06 33.37
N ALA A 651 -9.35 -2.95 32.64
CA ALA A 651 -10.47 -2.21 32.07
C ALA A 651 -11.30 -3.03 31.06
N ASN A 652 -10.71 -4.07 30.48
CA ASN A 652 -11.35 -4.94 29.51
C ASN A 652 -12.03 -6.17 30.14
N TRP A 653 -11.70 -6.52 31.38
CA TRP A 653 -12.18 -7.75 32.01
C TRP A 653 -13.70 -7.87 32.14
N PRO A 654 -14.48 -6.82 32.45
CA PRO A 654 -15.94 -6.93 32.48
C PRO A 654 -16.51 -7.44 31.15
N ALA A 655 -16.15 -6.80 30.04
CA ALA A 655 -16.66 -7.17 28.71
C ALA A 655 -16.20 -8.59 28.29
N ILE A 656 -14.95 -8.98 28.60
CA ILE A 656 -14.44 -10.32 28.32
C ILE A 656 -15.18 -11.35 29.17
N ARG A 657 -15.44 -11.07 30.45
CA ARG A 657 -16.15 -11.97 31.38
C ARG A 657 -17.58 -12.21 30.93
N ASP A 658 -18.30 -11.15 30.57
CA ASP A 658 -19.67 -11.25 30.12
C ASP A 658 -19.75 -12.08 28.84
N TYR A 659 -18.83 -11.87 27.92
CA TYR A 659 -18.76 -12.68 26.71
C TYR A 659 -18.45 -14.16 27.00
N LEU A 660 -17.40 -14.45 27.80
CA LEU A 660 -17.02 -15.83 28.13
C LEU A 660 -18.16 -16.61 28.81
N LYS A 661 -18.91 -15.96 29.70
CA LYS A 661 -20.11 -16.56 30.31
C LYS A 661 -21.20 -16.86 29.29
N SER A 662 -21.48 -15.90 28.39
CA SER A 662 -22.50 -16.05 27.35
C SER A 662 -22.13 -17.10 26.30
N ALA A 663 -20.84 -17.27 26.05
CA ALA A 663 -20.27 -18.24 25.10
C ALA A 663 -20.08 -19.65 25.71
N GLY A 664 -20.45 -19.85 26.99
CA GLY A 664 -20.23 -21.12 27.69
C GLY A 664 -18.77 -21.45 28.00
N ARG A 665 -17.89 -20.44 28.02
CA ARG A 665 -16.45 -20.56 28.27
C ARG A 665 -16.07 -20.05 29.67
N ALA A 666 -16.95 -20.25 30.65
CA ALA A 666 -16.73 -19.78 32.02
C ALA A 666 -15.47 -20.41 32.68
N GLU A 667 -15.02 -21.56 32.21
CA GLU A 667 -13.76 -22.19 32.62
C GLU A 667 -12.51 -21.34 32.40
N LEU A 668 -12.60 -20.34 31.52
CA LEU A 668 -11.50 -19.39 31.25
C LEU A 668 -11.46 -18.20 32.22
N ILE A 669 -12.38 -18.18 33.21
CA ILE A 669 -12.47 -17.14 34.24
C ILE A 669 -11.97 -17.75 35.56
N GLY A 670 -10.93 -17.20 36.13
CA GLY A 670 -10.32 -17.68 37.39
C GLY A 670 -8.84 -17.33 37.48
N ASP A 671 -8.20 -17.78 38.56
CA ASP A 671 -6.78 -17.52 38.84
C ASP A 671 -5.87 -18.68 38.38
N GLY A 672 -6.43 -19.71 37.74
CA GLY A 672 -5.70 -20.87 37.22
C GLY A 672 -4.83 -20.51 36.01
N GLU A 673 -3.82 -21.33 35.75
CA GLU A 673 -2.85 -21.13 34.66
C GLU A 673 -3.50 -21.16 33.28
N GLY A 674 -4.60 -21.92 33.11
CA GLY A 674 -5.41 -22.00 31.88
C GLY A 674 -6.49 -20.90 31.74
N CYS A 675 -6.76 -20.10 32.81
CA CYS A 675 -7.77 -19.05 32.74
C CYS A 675 -7.25 -17.83 31.98
N LEU A 676 -8.11 -17.12 31.27
CA LEU A 676 -7.75 -15.91 30.53
C LEU A 676 -7.75 -14.65 31.42
N ILE A 677 -8.78 -14.49 32.24
CA ILE A 677 -8.96 -13.33 33.13
C ILE A 677 -9.34 -13.79 34.55
N PRO A 678 -9.06 -13.00 35.61
CA PRO A 678 -9.38 -13.38 36.99
C PRO A 678 -10.90 -13.36 37.27
N GLU A 679 -11.31 -14.08 38.30
CA GLU A 679 -12.71 -14.22 38.72
C GLU A 679 -13.29 -12.94 39.32
N ALA A 680 -12.52 -12.25 40.17
CA ALA A 680 -12.95 -11.04 40.87
C ALA A 680 -12.37 -9.76 40.24
N GLU A 681 -13.08 -8.65 40.38
CA GLU A 681 -12.50 -7.34 40.17
C GLU A 681 -11.42 -7.12 41.24
N GLN A 682 -10.16 -7.14 40.82
CA GLN A 682 -9.11 -6.64 41.69
C GLN A 682 -9.36 -5.16 41.93
N ASN A 683 -9.93 -4.81 43.07
CA ASN A 683 -9.87 -3.44 43.55
C ASN A 683 -8.42 -2.99 43.49
N SER A 684 -8.16 -1.94 42.73
CA SER A 684 -6.84 -1.35 42.50
C SER A 684 -6.27 -0.66 43.75
N GLY A 685 -6.25 -1.38 44.84
CA GLY A 685 -5.49 -1.07 46.04
C GLY A 685 -4.02 -1.39 45.77
N ARG A 686 -3.19 -0.36 45.72
CA ARG A 686 -1.73 -0.41 45.62
C ARG A 686 -1.14 -1.54 46.46
N ARG A 687 -0.84 -2.69 45.91
CA ARG A 687 0.10 -3.65 46.50
C ARG A 687 1.11 -4.08 45.44
N GLY A 688 2.37 -3.92 45.82
CA GLY A 688 3.61 -4.08 45.15
C GLY A 688 3.63 -5.07 43.96
N ALA A 689 3.79 -4.53 42.79
CA ALA A 689 4.17 -5.29 41.62
C ALA A 689 5.58 -5.83 41.81
N LYS A 690 5.70 -7.16 42.05
CA LYS A 690 6.97 -7.85 41.84
C LYS A 690 7.31 -7.73 40.33
N ASN A 691 8.53 -7.30 40.06
CA ASN A 691 9.11 -7.07 38.74
C ASN A 691 8.88 -8.25 37.81
N VAL A 692 7.75 -8.26 37.10
CA VAL A 692 7.58 -9.01 35.87
C VAL A 692 8.01 -8.06 34.76
N ARG A 693 9.04 -8.45 34.01
CA ARG A 693 9.55 -7.66 32.89
C ARG A 693 8.45 -7.53 31.85
N HIS A 694 7.88 -6.33 31.74
CA HIS A 694 6.89 -5.99 30.75
C HIS A 694 7.59 -5.63 29.44
N PHE A 695 7.17 -6.28 28.35
CA PHE A 695 7.48 -5.81 27.00
C PHE A 695 6.35 -4.87 26.57
N SER A 696 6.64 -3.58 26.55
CA SER A 696 5.72 -2.57 26.02
C SER A 696 5.94 -2.41 24.52
N THR A 697 4.85 -2.46 23.74
CA THR A 697 4.87 -2.14 22.32
C THR A 697 4.81 -0.63 22.06
N GLN A 698 5.13 0.21 23.06
CA GLN A 698 5.17 1.64 22.86
C GLN A 698 6.10 2.00 21.72
N HIS A 699 5.57 2.62 20.67
CA HIS A 699 6.38 3.47 19.83
C HIS A 699 7.04 4.48 20.77
N LEU A 700 8.37 4.44 20.85
CA LEU A 700 9.14 5.45 21.52
C LEU A 700 8.76 6.80 20.91
N ARG A 701 7.81 7.53 21.55
CA ARG A 701 7.88 8.97 21.50
C ARG A 701 9.29 9.28 22.00
N SER A 702 10.15 9.71 21.10
CA SER A 702 11.45 10.24 21.46
C SER A 702 11.17 11.45 22.37
N LYS A 703 11.08 11.21 23.65
CA LYS A 703 11.38 12.24 24.62
C LYS A 703 12.87 12.52 24.42
N SER A 704 13.17 13.43 23.50
CA SER A 704 14.42 14.16 23.57
C SER A 704 14.40 14.79 24.96
N ARG A 705 15.19 14.25 25.87
CA ARG A 705 15.65 14.96 27.04
C ARG A 705 16.55 16.08 26.52
N LEU A 706 15.94 17.15 26.02
CA LEU A 706 16.54 18.47 26.08
C LEU A 706 16.50 18.81 27.56
N GLY A 707 17.69 19.03 28.12
CA GLY A 707 17.90 19.24 29.53
C GLY A 707 16.98 20.34 30.06
N ASP A 708 16.45 20.09 31.26
CA ASP A 708 15.90 21.11 32.14
C ASP A 708 16.96 22.17 32.41
N GLY A 709 17.07 23.15 31.51
CA GLY A 709 17.69 24.43 31.77
C GLY A 709 16.80 25.21 32.72
N ARG A 710 16.94 24.94 34.02
CA ARG A 710 16.37 25.85 35.04
C ARG A 710 17.02 27.21 34.84
N ALA A 711 16.24 28.16 34.31
CA ALA A 711 16.60 29.56 34.39
C ALA A 711 16.80 29.96 35.84
N PRO A 712 17.84 30.72 36.21
CA PRO A 712 18.06 31.17 37.58
C PRO A 712 16.95 32.13 37.98
N LYS A 713 16.33 31.87 39.14
CA LYS A 713 15.36 32.75 39.74
C LYS A 713 16.03 34.09 40.07
N SER A 714 15.56 35.17 39.48
CA SER A 714 15.89 36.52 39.88
C SER A 714 15.48 36.79 41.33
N PRO A 715 16.29 37.48 42.14
CA PRO A 715 15.94 37.77 43.53
C PRO A 715 14.83 38.81 43.58
N ARG A 716 13.82 38.59 44.45
CA ARG A 716 12.80 39.58 44.80
C ARG A 716 13.44 40.77 45.48
N PRO A 717 13.02 42.00 45.21
CA PRO A 717 13.45 43.15 45.95
C PRO A 717 12.80 43.16 47.35
N ARG A 718 13.63 43.37 48.40
CA ARG A 718 13.16 43.60 49.75
C ARG A 718 12.54 44.98 49.79
N LYS A 719 11.33 45.07 50.35
CA LYS A 719 10.71 46.33 50.76
C LYS A 719 11.52 46.90 51.93
N ALA A 720 11.86 48.18 51.82
CA ALA A 720 12.04 49.11 52.89
C ALA A 720 11.04 50.24 52.67
#